data_760ac57ec843ec78455ce8a0c4dcbb8f
#
_entry.id   760ac57ec843ec78455ce8a0c4dcbb8f
#
_cell.length_a   1.000
_cell.length_b   1.000
_cell.length_c   1.000
_cell.angle_alpha   90.00
_cell.angle_beta   90.00
_cell.angle_gamma   90.00
#
_symmetry.space_group_name_H-M   'P 1'
#
loop_
_entity.id
_entity.type
_entity.pdbx_description
1 polymer ?
#
loop_
_entity_poly.entity_id
_entity_poly.type
_entity_poly.pdbx_seq_one_letter_code
_entity_poly.pdbx_strand_id
1 'polypeptide(L)'
;MRTETKQKLALRVLSTAALMAMVSSIATAAFADTYYMENGSISIVAKENGNYITQGEIKDHKDEGETVITNQDSSTASKNTVTIKAEEDSTAKVTLKDVNIDVSDNRKAAMTVTGTGDTEIELKGDNTLVSGSGHAGLEKNDTYGSEPSQNGSLTINAEDPDSSLTATGGAGGAGIGGASSRSGSNITITGGNITATAGSNSGSGPVSCGAGIGGGGFGEGNNIAISGGTVNATGGEGNDFYAYGGAGIGGGHHCGANDITISGNDTKVTATGKDGGAGIGGGYSGTATDITISGGTVKATGGSHGAGIGGGGNSYQSAAGSASKITISGDKTHVTATGGFGGAGIGGGAGGGVNNSTAGNASNITISGGTVIATGNGSAAGIGGGAGVAFVRVPKAGSATDITISGGNVTAIGGKGSDSQSGITISGGAGIGGGTDSRECGNGGVGSNITISGGTVNAVGGRNSAGIGGGDGAGCSGITISGGTVTASSEDGAAGIGGGRWAGAGTADSTGVTITNGTVTANGGAGAAGIGDGYNNVSDVGSVISITGGTVAATGGAGEAAGIGNGEKDAQTAAVNISATNAVLDVTAVTQGSGEAITGGEDLTMAKLNNRFSGVVRFFRGEDHYNTVHNGKYVGMDNNNADEHNETDAHIWGSTEIIRQATPTEQGILRHHCAVDGCKGYYNEFFDYVAPAEPVTPAPTAPDTPDVPGTPDVTPDAPAQTTPAQSTPAQDTPAAAAVTPDATTAQTTATASGEQKITANAALPKTGANWLAVVGSAISGIFLLAAGFVLDRKSRRQN
;
A
#
# COMPACT_ATOMS: atom_id res chain seq x y z
N MET A 1 -4.00 -34.46 5.29
CA MET A 1 -5.34 -34.22 4.75
C MET A 1 -5.61 -32.74 4.40
N ARG A 2 -5.15 -31.74 5.15
CA ARG A 2 -5.40 -30.30 4.81
C ARG A 2 -4.60 -29.75 3.62
N THR A 3 -3.49 -30.36 3.24
CA THR A 3 -2.62 -29.89 2.15
C THR A 3 -3.04 -30.39 0.76
N GLU A 4 -3.65 -31.55 0.69
CA GLU A 4 -4.13 -32.11 -0.59
C GLU A 4 -5.39 -31.43 -1.13
N THR A 5 -6.26 -30.95 -0.24
CA THR A 5 -7.49 -30.25 -0.62
C THR A 5 -7.18 -28.87 -1.24
N LYS A 6 -6.17 -28.16 -0.72
CA LYS A 6 -5.74 -26.86 -1.28
C LYS A 6 -5.07 -27.00 -2.64
N GLN A 7 -4.32 -28.08 -2.88
CA GLN A 7 -3.73 -28.34 -4.19
C GLN A 7 -4.78 -28.72 -5.26
N LYS A 8 -5.85 -29.41 -4.87
CA LYS A 8 -6.95 -29.75 -5.78
C LYS A 8 -7.81 -28.53 -6.12
N LEU A 9 -7.98 -27.59 -5.21
CA LEU A 9 -8.72 -26.34 -5.49
C LEU A 9 -7.91 -25.40 -6.40
N ALA A 10 -6.63 -25.22 -6.13
CA ALA A 10 -5.74 -24.43 -7.00
C ALA A 10 -5.59 -25.06 -8.40
N LEU A 11 -5.63 -26.39 -8.50
CA LEU A 11 -5.56 -27.07 -9.78
C LEU A 11 -6.88 -26.98 -10.57
N ARG A 12 -8.03 -26.84 -9.92
CA ARG A 12 -9.31 -26.63 -10.62
C ARG A 12 -9.41 -25.21 -11.19
N VAL A 13 -8.97 -24.19 -10.47
CA VAL A 13 -8.96 -22.79 -10.97
C VAL A 13 -7.95 -22.61 -12.12
N LEU A 14 -6.77 -23.28 -12.07
CA LEU A 14 -5.81 -23.24 -13.18
C LEU A 14 -6.23 -24.09 -14.40
N SER A 15 -7.03 -25.15 -14.19
CA SER A 15 -7.44 -26.01 -15.32
C SER A 15 -8.56 -25.40 -16.16
N THR A 16 -9.43 -24.57 -15.59
CA THR A 16 -10.49 -23.86 -16.33
C THR A 16 -9.94 -22.76 -17.22
N ALA A 17 -8.94 -22.00 -16.78
CA ALA A 17 -8.29 -20.97 -17.61
C ALA A 17 -7.43 -21.54 -18.75
N ALA A 18 -6.86 -22.74 -18.58
CA ALA A 18 -6.02 -23.38 -19.61
C ALA A 18 -6.83 -24.24 -20.61
N LEU A 19 -8.08 -24.60 -20.29
CA LEU A 19 -8.90 -25.43 -21.19
C LEU A 19 -9.73 -24.61 -22.19
N MET A 20 -9.92 -23.30 -21.96
CA MET A 20 -10.62 -22.45 -22.94
C MET A 20 -9.82 -22.11 -24.21
N ALA A 21 -8.53 -22.46 -24.28
CA ALA A 21 -7.66 -22.17 -25.44
C ALA A 21 -7.59 -23.31 -26.47
N MET A 22 -8.24 -24.44 -26.28
CA MET A 22 -8.04 -25.64 -27.14
C MET A 22 -9.29 -26.42 -27.58
N VAL A 23 -10.47 -25.84 -27.55
CA VAL A 23 -11.61 -26.53 -28.16
C VAL A 23 -12.33 -25.59 -29.15
N SER A 24 -11.67 -25.28 -30.26
CA SER A 24 -12.36 -25.02 -31.52
C SER A 24 -12.54 -26.32 -32.27
N SER A 25 -13.33 -27.24 -31.77
CA SER A 25 -13.83 -28.37 -32.55
C SER A 25 -15.14 -27.97 -33.17
N ILE A 26 -15.20 -28.10 -34.45
CA ILE A 26 -16.34 -27.99 -35.34
C ILE A 26 -17.54 -28.72 -34.70
N ALA A 27 -18.31 -28.03 -33.86
CA ALA A 27 -19.66 -28.42 -33.53
C ALA A 27 -20.55 -27.84 -34.63
N THR A 28 -21.34 -28.64 -35.25
CA THR A 28 -22.50 -28.20 -36.05
C THR A 28 -23.23 -27.17 -35.18
N ALA A 29 -23.40 -25.95 -35.68
CA ALA A 29 -24.10 -24.90 -35.01
C ALA A 29 -25.52 -25.41 -34.72
N ALA A 30 -25.77 -25.88 -33.51
CA ALA A 30 -27.11 -25.96 -32.99
C ALA A 30 -27.60 -24.53 -32.89
N PHE A 31 -28.72 -24.22 -33.54
CA PHE A 31 -29.28 -22.88 -33.46
C PHE A 31 -29.67 -22.62 -32.03
N ALA A 32 -29.14 -21.53 -31.45
CA ALA A 32 -29.51 -21.07 -30.12
C ALA A 32 -30.99 -20.76 -30.05
N ASP A 33 -31.71 -21.37 -29.11
CA ASP A 33 -33.11 -21.03 -28.89
C ASP A 33 -33.23 -19.69 -28.18
N THR A 34 -34.10 -18.81 -28.68
CA THR A 34 -34.31 -17.46 -28.16
C THR A 34 -35.61 -17.39 -27.36
N TYR A 35 -35.50 -17.00 -26.10
CA TYR A 35 -36.60 -16.85 -25.16
C TYR A 35 -36.87 -15.37 -24.87
N TYR A 36 -38.05 -14.90 -25.18
CA TYR A 36 -38.46 -13.51 -25.04
C TYR A 36 -39.12 -13.27 -23.68
N MET A 37 -38.65 -12.27 -22.96
CA MET A 37 -39.16 -11.92 -21.63
C MET A 37 -40.65 -11.61 -21.59
N GLU A 38 -41.22 -11.15 -22.68
CA GLU A 38 -42.65 -10.84 -22.83
C GLU A 38 -43.54 -12.07 -22.78
N ASN A 39 -43.01 -13.26 -23.08
CA ASN A 39 -43.76 -14.52 -23.09
C ASN A 39 -43.96 -15.14 -21.69
N GLY A 40 -43.45 -14.47 -20.65
CA GLY A 40 -43.59 -14.94 -19.28
C GLY A 40 -42.23 -15.18 -18.58
N SER A 41 -42.27 -15.44 -17.32
CA SER A 41 -41.07 -15.78 -16.54
C SER A 41 -40.41 -17.07 -17.05
N ILE A 42 -39.08 -17.09 -17.05
CA ILE A 42 -38.25 -18.17 -17.59
C ILE A 42 -37.62 -18.95 -16.42
N SER A 43 -37.78 -20.29 -16.46
CA SER A 43 -37.06 -21.17 -15.58
C SER A 43 -36.14 -22.09 -16.38
N ILE A 44 -34.87 -22.07 -16.06
CA ILE A 44 -33.82 -22.88 -16.67
C ILE A 44 -33.30 -23.86 -15.63
N VAL A 45 -33.33 -25.17 -15.97
CA VAL A 45 -32.70 -26.21 -15.19
C VAL A 45 -31.59 -26.84 -16.03
N ALA A 46 -30.32 -26.56 -15.66
CA ALA A 46 -29.19 -27.23 -16.30
C ALA A 46 -28.97 -28.59 -15.69
N LYS A 47 -28.86 -29.61 -16.54
CA LYS A 47 -28.56 -31.01 -16.23
C LYS A 47 -27.31 -31.42 -17.04
N GLU A 48 -26.79 -32.61 -16.76
CA GLU A 48 -25.57 -33.14 -17.41
C GLU A 48 -25.56 -32.95 -18.97
N ASN A 49 -26.75 -32.99 -19.59
CA ASN A 49 -26.89 -32.98 -21.05
C ASN A 49 -27.51 -31.71 -21.62
N GLY A 50 -27.51 -30.58 -20.90
CA GLY A 50 -27.94 -29.26 -21.39
C GLY A 50 -29.00 -28.57 -20.55
N ASN A 51 -29.47 -27.43 -21.03
CA ASN A 51 -30.47 -26.60 -20.38
C ASN A 51 -31.90 -27.13 -20.70
N TYR A 52 -32.73 -27.14 -19.69
CA TYR A 52 -34.16 -27.46 -19.81
C TYR A 52 -34.98 -26.22 -19.44
N ILE A 53 -35.77 -25.73 -20.39
CA ILE A 53 -36.46 -24.45 -20.31
C ILE A 53 -37.95 -24.63 -20.04
N THR A 54 -38.46 -23.81 -19.13
CA THR A 54 -39.92 -23.70 -18.87
C THR A 54 -40.29 -22.20 -18.99
N GLN A 55 -41.18 -21.88 -19.94
CA GLN A 55 -41.73 -20.52 -20.13
C GLN A 55 -43.14 -20.62 -20.73
N GLY A 56 -44.17 -20.07 -20.07
CA GLY A 56 -45.54 -20.07 -20.58
C GLY A 56 -46.03 -21.52 -20.82
N GLU A 57 -46.34 -21.82 -22.10
CA GLU A 57 -46.76 -23.16 -22.52
C GLU A 57 -45.57 -24.13 -22.73
N ILE A 58 -44.36 -23.64 -22.81
CA ILE A 58 -43.13 -24.45 -22.95
C ILE A 58 -42.86 -25.08 -21.60
N LYS A 59 -42.79 -26.41 -21.56
CA LYS A 59 -42.53 -27.17 -20.34
C LYS A 59 -41.35 -28.12 -20.50
N ASP A 60 -40.29 -27.91 -19.69
CA ASP A 60 -39.12 -28.81 -19.62
C ASP A 60 -38.54 -29.11 -21.02
N HIS A 61 -38.51 -28.09 -21.91
CA HIS A 61 -37.95 -28.18 -23.23
C HIS A 61 -36.43 -28.17 -23.20
N LYS A 62 -35.82 -29.21 -23.72
CA LYS A 62 -34.36 -29.29 -23.82
C LYS A 62 -33.89 -28.37 -24.93
N ASP A 63 -33.10 -27.36 -24.58
CA ASP A 63 -32.37 -26.50 -25.49
C ASP A 63 -31.13 -27.25 -26.01
N GLU A 64 -31.06 -27.48 -27.29
CA GLU A 64 -29.94 -28.21 -27.91
C GLU A 64 -28.75 -27.30 -28.24
N GLY A 65 -28.89 -25.99 -28.02
CA GLY A 65 -27.87 -24.95 -28.26
C GLY A 65 -27.56 -24.10 -27.05
N GLU A 66 -27.13 -22.88 -27.33
CA GLU A 66 -26.94 -21.83 -26.35
C GLU A 66 -28.29 -21.17 -26.05
N THR A 67 -28.67 -21.11 -24.76
CA THR A 67 -29.92 -20.48 -24.34
C THR A 67 -29.81 -18.96 -24.40
N VAL A 68 -30.53 -18.29 -25.33
CA VAL A 68 -30.53 -16.83 -25.44
C VAL A 68 -31.79 -16.25 -24.79
N ILE A 69 -31.63 -15.34 -23.85
CA ILE A 69 -32.72 -14.56 -23.24
C ILE A 69 -32.66 -13.14 -23.77
N THR A 70 -33.79 -12.59 -24.19
CA THR A 70 -33.88 -11.22 -24.71
C THR A 70 -35.27 -10.61 -24.45
N ASN A 71 -35.38 -9.28 -24.63
CA ASN A 71 -36.66 -8.62 -24.78
C ASN A 71 -36.97 -8.41 -26.27
N GLN A 72 -38.25 -8.47 -26.65
CA GLN A 72 -38.69 -8.03 -28.00
C GLN A 72 -38.52 -6.51 -28.12
N ASP A 73 -38.82 -5.79 -27.07
CA ASP A 73 -38.62 -4.37 -26.94
C ASP A 73 -37.82 -4.08 -25.64
N SER A 74 -36.50 -3.92 -25.77
CA SER A 74 -35.61 -3.64 -24.65
C SER A 74 -35.81 -2.25 -24.03
N SER A 75 -36.55 -1.34 -24.73
CA SER A 75 -36.89 -0.04 -24.15
C SER A 75 -37.96 -0.12 -23.05
N THR A 76 -38.70 -1.23 -23.01
CA THR A 76 -39.76 -1.46 -22.01
C THR A 76 -39.31 -2.59 -21.05
N ALA A 77 -39.19 -2.27 -19.75
CA ALA A 77 -38.79 -3.24 -18.78
C ALA A 77 -39.83 -4.34 -18.53
N SER A 78 -39.45 -5.59 -18.59
CA SER A 78 -40.32 -6.72 -18.29
C SER A 78 -40.50 -6.85 -16.75
N LYS A 79 -41.71 -7.25 -16.32
CA LYS A 79 -42.04 -7.64 -14.97
C LYS A 79 -41.91 -9.17 -14.73
N ASN A 80 -41.54 -9.91 -15.76
CA ASN A 80 -41.21 -11.34 -15.66
C ASN A 80 -39.78 -11.53 -15.17
N THR A 81 -39.51 -12.68 -14.58
CA THR A 81 -38.24 -12.99 -13.92
C THR A 81 -37.55 -14.20 -14.55
N VAL A 82 -36.26 -14.33 -14.33
CA VAL A 82 -35.46 -15.48 -14.75
C VAL A 82 -34.98 -16.26 -13.53
N THR A 83 -35.13 -17.57 -13.54
CA THR A 83 -34.51 -18.46 -12.55
C THR A 83 -33.66 -19.49 -13.24
N ILE A 84 -32.39 -19.57 -12.86
CA ILE A 84 -31.41 -20.54 -13.35
C ILE A 84 -31.05 -21.47 -12.21
N LYS A 85 -31.19 -22.75 -12.39
CA LYS A 85 -30.76 -23.79 -11.46
C LYS A 85 -29.82 -24.75 -12.18
N ALA A 86 -28.57 -24.81 -11.76
CA ALA A 86 -27.63 -25.80 -12.24
C ALA A 86 -27.58 -26.96 -11.24
N GLU A 87 -27.81 -28.20 -11.73
CA GLU A 87 -27.65 -29.40 -10.91
C GLU A 87 -26.17 -29.74 -10.70
N GLU A 88 -25.87 -30.60 -9.78
CA GLU A 88 -24.50 -31.05 -9.51
C GLU A 88 -23.86 -31.60 -10.80
N ASP A 89 -22.59 -31.28 -11.00
CA ASP A 89 -21.78 -31.60 -12.18
C ASP A 89 -22.36 -31.08 -13.53
N SER A 90 -23.25 -30.08 -13.50
CA SER A 90 -23.77 -29.44 -14.70
C SER A 90 -23.43 -27.95 -14.76
N THR A 91 -23.43 -27.41 -16.00
CA THR A 91 -23.18 -25.97 -16.25
C THR A 91 -24.35 -25.39 -17.06
N ALA A 92 -25.03 -24.39 -16.49
CA ALA A 92 -26.00 -23.59 -17.22
C ALA A 92 -25.28 -22.56 -18.08
N LYS A 93 -25.37 -22.62 -19.40
CA LYS A 93 -24.84 -21.60 -20.33
C LYS A 93 -25.97 -20.76 -20.84
N VAL A 94 -25.93 -19.46 -20.56
CA VAL A 94 -27.02 -18.53 -20.87
C VAL A 94 -26.45 -17.24 -21.45
N THR A 95 -26.96 -16.82 -22.59
CA THR A 95 -26.68 -15.51 -23.17
C THR A 95 -27.80 -14.53 -22.82
N LEU A 96 -27.42 -13.40 -22.19
CA LEU A 96 -28.33 -12.26 -22.02
C LEU A 96 -28.08 -11.29 -23.16
N LYS A 97 -29.09 -11.03 -23.97
CA LYS A 97 -29.00 -10.12 -25.09
C LYS A 97 -30.07 -9.03 -24.97
N ASP A 98 -29.64 -7.80 -24.68
CA ASP A 98 -30.52 -6.64 -24.53
C ASP A 98 -31.67 -6.88 -23.55
N VAL A 99 -31.39 -7.57 -22.45
CA VAL A 99 -32.37 -7.93 -21.41
C VAL A 99 -32.67 -6.72 -20.53
N ASN A 100 -33.96 -6.40 -20.36
CA ASN A 100 -34.41 -5.36 -19.44
C ASN A 100 -35.53 -5.89 -18.53
N ILE A 101 -35.19 -6.09 -17.26
CA ILE A 101 -36.12 -6.56 -16.23
C ILE A 101 -36.14 -5.57 -15.07
N ASP A 102 -37.34 -5.09 -14.73
CA ASP A 102 -37.56 -4.26 -13.55
C ASP A 102 -38.74 -4.81 -12.73
N VAL A 103 -38.40 -5.43 -11.59
CA VAL A 103 -39.36 -5.93 -10.61
C VAL A 103 -39.27 -5.19 -9.26
N SER A 104 -38.73 -3.96 -9.26
CA SER A 104 -38.52 -3.12 -8.06
C SER A 104 -39.80 -2.91 -7.23
N ASP A 105 -40.97 -2.89 -7.87
CA ASP A 105 -42.29 -2.75 -7.22
C ASP A 105 -42.74 -4.04 -6.52
N ASN A 106 -42.07 -5.16 -6.80
CA ASN A 106 -42.42 -6.49 -6.27
C ASN A 106 -41.28 -6.98 -5.36
N ARG A 107 -41.56 -7.78 -4.38
CA ARG A 107 -40.53 -8.48 -3.58
C ARG A 107 -40.02 -9.73 -4.32
N LYS A 108 -39.33 -9.51 -5.45
CA LYS A 108 -38.77 -10.57 -6.29
C LYS A 108 -37.39 -10.18 -6.79
N ALA A 109 -36.59 -11.20 -7.10
CA ALA A 109 -35.37 -11.00 -7.84
C ALA A 109 -35.68 -10.90 -9.34
N ALA A 110 -34.99 -10.02 -10.07
CA ALA A 110 -35.04 -9.96 -11.53
C ALA A 110 -34.49 -11.26 -12.14
N MET A 111 -33.34 -11.69 -11.65
CA MET A 111 -32.71 -12.96 -12.03
C MET A 111 -32.13 -13.66 -10.81
N THR A 112 -32.35 -14.97 -10.68
CA THR A 112 -31.84 -15.81 -9.59
C THR A 112 -31.03 -16.98 -10.13
N VAL A 113 -29.83 -17.17 -9.61
CA VAL A 113 -28.94 -18.30 -9.90
C VAL A 113 -28.84 -19.18 -8.64
N THR A 114 -29.11 -20.47 -8.80
CA THR A 114 -29.14 -21.44 -7.71
C THR A 114 -28.57 -22.79 -8.14
N GLY A 115 -28.41 -23.69 -7.18
CA GLY A 115 -27.91 -25.05 -7.42
C GLY A 115 -26.45 -25.22 -7.02
N THR A 116 -25.97 -26.43 -7.17
CA THR A 116 -24.61 -26.85 -6.83
C THR A 116 -23.69 -26.93 -8.05
N GLY A 117 -24.28 -26.90 -9.25
CA GLY A 117 -23.56 -26.78 -10.54
C GLY A 117 -23.25 -25.32 -10.89
N ASP A 118 -22.56 -25.14 -11.97
CA ASP A 118 -22.02 -23.83 -12.41
C ASP A 118 -22.98 -23.10 -13.35
N THR A 119 -22.90 -21.78 -13.37
CA THR A 119 -23.66 -20.93 -14.31
C THR A 119 -22.70 -20.00 -15.02
N GLU A 120 -22.73 -20.01 -16.34
CA GLU A 120 -22.00 -19.10 -17.22
C GLU A 120 -23.00 -18.17 -17.90
N ILE A 121 -22.84 -16.85 -17.72
CA ILE A 121 -23.63 -15.81 -18.36
C ILE A 121 -22.75 -15.06 -19.35
N GLU A 122 -23.10 -15.14 -20.64
CA GLU A 122 -22.50 -14.32 -21.70
C GLU A 122 -23.36 -13.08 -21.91
N LEU A 123 -22.74 -11.89 -21.91
CA LEU A 123 -23.44 -10.64 -22.12
C LEU A 123 -23.32 -10.23 -23.61
N LYS A 124 -24.46 -9.84 -24.21
CA LYS A 124 -24.54 -9.20 -25.53
C LYS A 124 -25.45 -7.98 -25.45
N GLY A 125 -24.96 -6.84 -25.94
CA GLY A 125 -25.67 -5.55 -25.85
C GLY A 125 -25.85 -5.07 -24.39
N ASP A 126 -26.92 -4.32 -24.15
CA ASP A 126 -27.17 -3.66 -22.86
C ASP A 126 -28.19 -4.41 -22.02
N ASN A 127 -27.76 -4.93 -20.87
CA ASN A 127 -28.59 -5.72 -20.00
C ASN A 127 -28.86 -4.97 -18.66
N THR A 128 -30.10 -4.94 -18.23
CA THR A 128 -30.55 -4.25 -17.03
C THR A 128 -31.39 -5.19 -16.14
N LEU A 129 -30.99 -5.34 -14.88
CA LEU A 129 -31.69 -6.16 -13.90
C LEU A 129 -31.94 -5.33 -12.64
N VAL A 130 -33.21 -5.00 -12.36
CA VAL A 130 -33.61 -4.24 -11.18
C VAL A 130 -34.55 -5.09 -10.32
N SER A 131 -34.11 -5.40 -9.10
CA SER A 131 -34.82 -6.28 -8.20
C SER A 131 -35.59 -5.53 -7.12
N GLY A 132 -36.59 -6.20 -6.55
CA GLY A 132 -37.40 -5.68 -5.45
C GLY A 132 -36.74 -5.85 -4.09
N SER A 133 -37.31 -5.23 -3.09
CA SER A 133 -36.80 -5.20 -1.71
C SER A 133 -36.47 -6.63 -1.18
N GLY A 134 -35.27 -6.78 -0.61
CA GLY A 134 -34.76 -8.03 -0.07
C GLY A 134 -33.97 -8.89 -1.06
N HIS A 135 -33.92 -8.52 -2.34
CA HIS A 135 -33.31 -9.31 -3.41
C HIS A 135 -32.12 -8.61 -4.07
N ALA A 136 -31.15 -9.38 -4.53
CA ALA A 136 -30.05 -8.86 -5.33
C ALA A 136 -30.48 -8.64 -6.79
N GLY A 137 -29.81 -7.69 -7.49
CA GLY A 137 -30.09 -7.40 -8.92
C GLY A 137 -29.88 -8.65 -9.79
N LEU A 138 -28.71 -9.25 -9.71
CA LEU A 138 -28.43 -10.64 -10.12
C LEU A 138 -28.18 -11.46 -8.87
N GLU A 139 -29.16 -12.24 -8.48
CA GLU A 139 -29.18 -12.94 -7.20
C GLU A 139 -28.44 -14.28 -7.27
N LYS A 140 -27.42 -14.44 -6.45
CA LYS A 140 -26.64 -15.67 -6.26
C LYS A 140 -26.47 -15.90 -4.76
N ASN A 141 -27.41 -16.65 -4.19
CA ASN A 141 -27.43 -16.96 -2.77
C ASN A 141 -26.64 -18.22 -2.47
N ASP A 142 -25.83 -18.15 -1.43
CA ASP A 142 -25.26 -19.37 -0.84
C ASP A 142 -26.31 -20.13 -0.03
N THR A 143 -26.16 -21.42 -0.01
CA THR A 143 -26.99 -22.28 0.86
C THR A 143 -26.66 -21.98 2.32
N TYR A 144 -27.66 -21.76 3.15
CA TYR A 144 -27.46 -21.41 4.55
C TYR A 144 -26.69 -22.51 5.30
N GLY A 145 -25.56 -22.11 5.90
CA GLY A 145 -24.69 -23.01 6.66
C GLY A 145 -23.80 -23.93 5.82
N SER A 146 -23.78 -23.76 4.49
CA SER A 146 -22.83 -24.46 3.63
C SER A 146 -21.51 -23.68 3.49
N GLU A 147 -20.42 -24.40 3.30
CA GLU A 147 -19.14 -23.81 2.87
C GLU A 147 -19.28 -23.29 1.43
N PRO A 148 -18.58 -22.20 1.04
CA PRO A 148 -18.61 -21.69 -0.34
C PRO A 148 -18.30 -22.75 -1.40
N SER A 149 -17.44 -23.70 -1.09
CA SER A 149 -17.08 -24.82 -1.99
C SER A 149 -18.23 -25.79 -2.29
N GLN A 150 -19.34 -25.71 -1.57
CA GLN A 150 -20.54 -26.55 -1.77
C GLN A 150 -21.59 -25.87 -2.64
N ASN A 151 -21.39 -24.61 -3.00
CA ASN A 151 -22.26 -23.84 -3.89
C ASN A 151 -21.64 -23.78 -5.29
N GLY A 152 -22.46 -23.86 -6.33
CA GLY A 152 -22.02 -23.67 -7.70
C GLY A 152 -21.43 -22.25 -7.93
N SER A 153 -20.70 -22.08 -9.01
CA SER A 153 -20.15 -20.77 -9.41
C SER A 153 -21.09 -19.98 -10.32
N LEU A 154 -20.90 -18.67 -10.34
CA LEU A 154 -21.45 -17.74 -11.33
C LEU A 154 -20.31 -17.07 -12.08
N THR A 155 -20.20 -17.32 -13.37
CA THR A 155 -19.26 -16.64 -14.25
C THR A 155 -19.99 -15.67 -15.16
N ILE A 156 -19.57 -14.41 -15.23
CA ILE A 156 -20.08 -13.38 -16.13
C ILE A 156 -18.97 -13.01 -17.10
N ASN A 157 -19.26 -13.12 -18.38
CA ASN A 157 -18.35 -12.85 -19.47
C ASN A 157 -19.01 -11.98 -20.54
N ALA A 158 -18.21 -11.35 -21.40
CA ALA A 158 -18.63 -10.70 -22.63
C ALA A 158 -17.49 -10.81 -23.65
N GLU A 159 -17.79 -11.35 -24.82
CA GLU A 159 -16.83 -11.34 -25.95
C GLU A 159 -16.64 -9.92 -26.49
N ASP A 160 -17.76 -9.16 -26.58
CA ASP A 160 -17.73 -7.74 -26.93
C ASP A 160 -17.55 -6.90 -25.65
N PRO A 161 -16.42 -6.17 -25.48
CA PRO A 161 -16.16 -5.37 -24.31
C PRO A 161 -17.16 -4.22 -24.08
N ASP A 162 -17.91 -3.84 -25.10
CA ASP A 162 -18.96 -2.82 -25.02
C ASP A 162 -20.27 -3.39 -24.43
N SER A 163 -20.44 -4.71 -24.40
CA SER A 163 -21.60 -5.33 -23.79
C SER A 163 -21.67 -5.05 -22.30
N SER A 164 -22.85 -4.75 -21.79
CA SER A 164 -23.03 -4.26 -20.43
C SER A 164 -24.02 -5.07 -19.57
N LEU A 165 -23.81 -5.02 -18.25
CA LEU A 165 -24.79 -5.45 -17.24
C LEU A 165 -24.93 -4.38 -16.15
N THR A 166 -26.11 -3.84 -16.03
CA THR A 166 -26.51 -3.01 -14.89
C THR A 166 -27.39 -3.83 -13.95
N ALA A 167 -26.88 -4.15 -12.78
CA ALA A 167 -27.57 -4.94 -11.77
C ALA A 167 -27.82 -4.10 -10.52
N THR A 168 -29.07 -3.84 -10.18
CA THR A 168 -29.50 -3.05 -9.04
C THR A 168 -30.32 -3.90 -8.08
N GLY A 169 -29.80 -4.04 -6.85
CA GLY A 169 -30.49 -4.74 -5.77
C GLY A 169 -31.61 -3.90 -5.17
N GLY A 170 -32.59 -4.57 -4.60
CA GLY A 170 -33.58 -3.94 -3.72
C GLY A 170 -33.02 -3.79 -2.30
N ALA A 171 -33.70 -3.03 -1.43
CA ALA A 171 -33.22 -2.74 -0.08
C ALA A 171 -32.74 -3.99 0.65
N GLY A 172 -31.48 -4.02 1.08
CA GLY A 172 -30.83 -5.16 1.72
C GLY A 172 -30.18 -6.15 0.78
N GLY A 173 -30.49 -6.18 -0.51
CA GLY A 173 -29.87 -7.04 -1.50
C GLY A 173 -28.58 -6.47 -2.08
N ALA A 174 -27.68 -7.33 -2.54
CA ALA A 174 -26.49 -6.92 -3.29
C ALA A 174 -26.87 -6.43 -4.71
N GLY A 175 -25.93 -5.74 -5.40
CA GLY A 175 -26.08 -5.55 -6.84
C GLY A 175 -25.98 -6.89 -7.58
N ILE A 176 -24.88 -7.60 -7.38
CA ILE A 176 -24.65 -8.98 -7.83
C ILE A 176 -24.23 -9.80 -6.62
N GLY A 177 -24.98 -10.88 -6.32
CA GLY A 177 -24.66 -11.77 -5.20
C GLY A 177 -25.84 -12.05 -4.27
N GLY A 178 -25.64 -11.90 -2.97
CA GLY A 178 -26.60 -12.31 -1.96
C GLY A 178 -27.85 -11.43 -1.85
N ALA A 179 -28.99 -12.07 -1.63
CA ALA A 179 -30.18 -11.43 -1.09
C ALA A 179 -29.96 -10.97 0.35
N SER A 180 -30.90 -10.21 0.93
CA SER A 180 -30.84 -9.81 2.34
C SER A 180 -30.64 -11.01 3.25
N SER A 181 -29.68 -10.95 4.16
CA SER A 181 -29.28 -12.04 5.08
C SER A 181 -28.72 -13.28 4.38
N ARG A 182 -28.20 -13.14 3.18
CA ARG A 182 -27.56 -14.20 2.42
C ARG A 182 -26.16 -13.78 1.96
N SER A 183 -25.23 -14.71 2.06
CA SER A 183 -23.91 -14.57 1.45
C SER A 183 -23.99 -14.70 -0.08
N GLY A 184 -23.10 -14.03 -0.77
CA GLY A 184 -22.89 -14.16 -2.20
C GLY A 184 -21.44 -14.54 -2.47
N SER A 185 -21.21 -15.78 -2.91
CA SER A 185 -19.85 -16.27 -3.16
C SER A 185 -19.70 -16.96 -4.50
N ASN A 186 -18.45 -17.33 -4.86
CA ASN A 186 -18.10 -17.99 -6.12
C ASN A 186 -18.55 -17.18 -7.35
N ILE A 187 -18.27 -15.87 -7.33
CA ILE A 187 -18.61 -14.95 -8.43
C ILE A 187 -17.34 -14.64 -9.22
N THR A 188 -17.36 -14.89 -10.51
CA THR A 188 -16.24 -14.61 -11.43
C THR A 188 -16.70 -13.68 -12.53
N ILE A 189 -15.95 -12.58 -12.75
CA ILE A 189 -16.17 -11.64 -13.85
C ILE A 189 -14.93 -11.65 -14.75
N THR A 190 -15.13 -12.03 -16.01
CA THR A 190 -14.03 -12.16 -16.97
C THR A 190 -14.10 -11.13 -18.10
N GLY A 191 -15.23 -10.40 -18.24
CA GLY A 191 -15.41 -9.40 -19.30
C GLY A 191 -16.63 -8.53 -19.11
N GLY A 192 -16.85 -7.61 -20.05
CA GLY A 192 -17.99 -6.70 -20.10
C GLY A 192 -17.87 -5.44 -19.25
N ASN A 193 -18.89 -4.58 -19.40
CA ASN A 193 -19.03 -3.36 -18.61
C ASN A 193 -20.08 -3.55 -17.52
N ILE A 194 -19.64 -3.84 -16.30
CA ILE A 194 -20.48 -4.25 -15.19
C ILE A 194 -20.74 -3.07 -14.25
N THR A 195 -22.00 -2.73 -14.02
CA THR A 195 -22.41 -1.81 -12.96
C THR A 195 -23.28 -2.55 -11.95
N ALA A 196 -22.75 -2.74 -10.75
CA ALA A 196 -23.42 -3.45 -9.68
C ALA A 196 -23.69 -2.51 -8.50
N THR A 197 -24.96 -2.22 -8.25
CA THR A 197 -25.37 -1.31 -7.18
C THR A 197 -26.26 -2.04 -6.18
N ALA A 198 -25.84 -2.08 -4.94
CA ALA A 198 -26.68 -2.66 -3.88
C ALA A 198 -27.88 -1.78 -3.56
N GLY A 199 -28.93 -2.40 -3.04
CA GLY A 199 -30.12 -1.68 -2.62
C GLY A 199 -29.86 -0.82 -1.39
N SER A 200 -30.23 0.46 -1.48
CA SER A 200 -30.21 1.41 -0.37
C SER A 200 -31.54 1.41 0.40
N ASN A 201 -31.46 1.76 1.68
CA ASN A 201 -32.65 1.87 2.51
C ASN A 201 -33.06 3.34 2.72
N SER A 202 -34.17 3.75 2.17
CA SER A 202 -34.80 5.07 2.40
C SER A 202 -35.88 5.07 3.49
N GLY A 203 -36.12 3.90 4.13
CA GLY A 203 -37.17 3.75 5.18
C GLY A 203 -36.70 4.14 6.57
N SER A 204 -37.64 4.36 7.48
CA SER A 204 -37.37 4.76 8.87
C SER A 204 -36.91 3.64 9.81
N GLY A 205 -36.67 2.43 9.31
CA GLY A 205 -36.21 1.30 10.09
C GLY A 205 -34.75 0.94 9.84
N PRO A 206 -34.09 0.23 10.76
CA PRO A 206 -32.73 -0.28 10.54
C PRO A 206 -32.81 -1.39 9.49
N VAL A 207 -32.41 -1.11 8.27
CA VAL A 207 -32.23 -2.11 7.22
C VAL A 207 -30.77 -2.20 6.87
N SER A 208 -30.25 -3.40 6.93
CA SER A 208 -28.88 -3.73 6.59
C SER A 208 -28.68 -3.70 5.09
N CYS A 209 -27.66 -3.07 4.62
CA CYS A 209 -27.37 -2.90 3.19
C CYS A 209 -26.40 -3.97 2.70
N GLY A 210 -26.59 -4.40 1.44
CA GLY A 210 -25.71 -5.35 0.75
C GLY A 210 -24.49 -4.70 0.15
N ALA A 211 -23.57 -5.52 -0.33
CA ALA A 211 -22.42 -5.12 -1.12
C ALA A 211 -22.83 -4.84 -2.58
N GLY A 212 -22.06 -4.01 -3.31
CA GLY A 212 -22.22 -3.89 -4.76
C GLY A 212 -22.07 -5.24 -5.43
N ILE A 213 -20.98 -5.95 -5.16
CA ILE A 213 -20.74 -7.35 -5.54
C ILE A 213 -20.38 -8.14 -4.30
N GLY A 214 -21.13 -9.21 -3.99
CA GLY A 214 -20.88 -10.10 -2.86
C GLY A 214 -22.10 -10.31 -1.97
N GLY A 215 -21.93 -10.11 -0.64
CA GLY A 215 -22.99 -10.39 0.32
C GLY A 215 -24.17 -9.42 0.30
N GLY A 216 -25.38 -9.91 0.54
CA GLY A 216 -26.49 -9.05 0.95
C GLY A 216 -26.30 -8.53 2.38
N GLY A 217 -27.20 -7.68 2.88
CA GLY A 217 -27.14 -7.22 4.28
C GLY A 217 -27.13 -8.40 5.23
N PHE A 218 -26.15 -8.46 6.15
CA PHE A 218 -25.81 -9.62 6.98
C PHE A 218 -25.31 -10.85 6.20
N GLY A 219 -24.79 -10.66 4.97
CA GLY A 219 -24.19 -11.72 4.17
C GLY A 219 -22.70 -11.46 3.89
N GLU A 220 -21.90 -12.49 3.83
CA GLU A 220 -20.48 -12.44 3.47
C GLU A 220 -20.32 -12.43 1.95
N GLY A 221 -19.21 -11.80 1.49
CA GLY A 221 -18.78 -11.87 0.10
C GLY A 221 -17.47 -12.64 0.01
N ASN A 222 -17.52 -13.90 -0.45
CA ASN A 222 -16.36 -14.79 -0.45
C ASN A 222 -16.07 -15.31 -1.86
N ASN A 223 -14.80 -15.58 -2.17
CA ASN A 223 -14.38 -16.17 -3.43
C ASN A 223 -14.92 -15.36 -4.64
N ILE A 224 -14.56 -14.09 -4.71
CA ILE A 224 -14.91 -13.18 -5.79
C ILE A 224 -13.67 -12.96 -6.66
N ALA A 225 -13.75 -13.30 -7.95
CA ALA A 225 -12.66 -13.15 -8.90
C ALA A 225 -13.04 -12.18 -10.04
N ILE A 226 -12.21 -11.18 -10.28
CA ILE A 226 -12.36 -10.25 -11.40
C ILE A 226 -11.08 -10.27 -12.21
N SER A 227 -11.16 -10.77 -13.44
CA SER A 227 -9.99 -10.93 -14.31
C SER A 227 -10.09 -10.21 -15.66
N GLY A 228 -11.21 -9.51 -15.91
CA GLY A 228 -11.42 -8.74 -17.13
C GLY A 228 -12.56 -7.74 -16.97
N GLY A 229 -12.75 -6.95 -18.02
CA GLY A 229 -13.83 -5.96 -18.13
C GLY A 229 -13.63 -4.69 -17.31
N THR A 230 -14.69 -3.88 -17.30
CA THR A 230 -14.80 -2.66 -16.48
C THR A 230 -15.89 -2.85 -15.45
N VAL A 231 -15.54 -2.85 -14.17
CA VAL A 231 -16.45 -3.16 -13.06
C VAL A 231 -16.61 -1.94 -12.16
N ASN A 232 -17.85 -1.47 -12.01
CA ASN A 232 -18.26 -0.42 -11.11
C ASN A 232 -19.18 -1.02 -10.04
N ALA A 233 -18.68 -1.16 -8.82
CA ALA A 233 -19.40 -1.77 -7.72
C ALA A 233 -19.66 -0.77 -6.60
N THR A 234 -20.91 -0.57 -6.22
CA THR A 234 -21.31 0.37 -5.17
C THR A 234 -22.13 -0.33 -4.11
N GLY A 235 -21.68 -0.26 -2.87
CA GLY A 235 -22.38 -0.76 -1.69
C GLY A 235 -23.69 -0.01 -1.43
N GLY A 236 -24.61 -0.64 -0.73
CA GLY A 236 -25.86 -0.01 -0.31
C GLY A 236 -25.64 1.00 0.80
N GLU A 237 -26.43 2.07 0.79
CA GLU A 237 -26.41 3.17 1.75
C GLU A 237 -27.52 3.00 2.80
N GLY A 238 -27.17 3.11 4.08
CA GLY A 238 -28.13 3.13 5.18
C GLY A 238 -28.87 4.44 5.28
N ASN A 239 -29.70 4.58 6.32
CA ASN A 239 -30.34 5.85 6.61
C ASN A 239 -29.46 6.72 7.53
N ASP A 240 -29.76 8.02 7.58
CA ASP A 240 -28.99 9.04 8.31
C ASP A 240 -28.77 8.75 9.81
N PHE A 241 -29.58 7.89 10.43
CA PHE A 241 -29.48 7.54 11.85
C PHE A 241 -28.68 6.28 12.14
N TYR A 242 -28.60 5.36 11.18
CA TYR A 242 -27.92 4.08 11.31
C TYR A 242 -27.11 3.81 10.03
N ALA A 243 -25.87 4.29 10.03
CA ALA A 243 -24.95 4.16 8.91
C ALA A 243 -24.50 2.67 8.72
N TYR A 244 -25.37 1.84 8.17
CA TYR A 244 -25.18 0.38 8.04
C TYR A 244 -24.87 -0.02 6.60
N GLY A 245 -23.84 0.58 6.00
CA GLY A 245 -23.48 0.38 4.60
C GLY A 245 -22.80 -0.95 4.31
N GLY A 246 -22.89 -1.35 3.05
CA GLY A 246 -22.16 -2.49 2.49
C GLY A 246 -20.86 -2.06 1.82
N ALA A 247 -19.99 -3.03 1.56
CA ALA A 247 -18.78 -2.83 0.77
C ALA A 247 -19.10 -2.57 -0.71
N GLY A 248 -18.19 -1.93 -1.45
CA GLY A 248 -18.27 -1.93 -2.92
C GLY A 248 -18.18 -3.35 -3.46
N ILE A 249 -17.12 -4.08 -3.09
CA ILE A 249 -16.94 -5.50 -3.38
C ILE A 249 -16.62 -6.22 -2.08
N GLY A 250 -17.41 -7.23 -1.70
CA GLY A 250 -17.19 -8.04 -0.51
C GLY A 250 -18.40 -8.20 0.38
N GLY A 251 -18.27 -7.85 1.67
CA GLY A 251 -19.33 -8.09 2.66
C GLY A 251 -20.46 -7.08 2.67
N GLY A 252 -21.68 -7.51 2.98
CA GLY A 252 -22.75 -6.63 3.40
C GLY A 252 -22.58 -6.19 4.85
N HIS A 253 -23.54 -5.41 5.37
CA HIS A 253 -23.55 -4.91 6.73
C HIS A 253 -23.23 -6.01 7.77
N HIS A 254 -22.31 -5.72 8.69
CA HIS A 254 -21.77 -6.62 9.74
C HIS A 254 -21.04 -7.85 9.25
N CYS A 255 -20.80 -7.98 7.96
CA CYS A 255 -20.16 -9.17 7.40
C CYS A 255 -18.83 -8.86 6.73
N GLY A 256 -17.96 -9.85 6.79
CA GLY A 256 -16.63 -9.78 6.21
C GLY A 256 -16.60 -10.16 4.74
N ALA A 257 -15.39 -10.09 4.21
CA ALA A 257 -15.03 -10.59 2.90
C ALA A 257 -13.79 -11.47 3.01
N ASN A 258 -13.77 -12.53 2.23
CA ASN A 258 -12.64 -13.43 2.17
C ASN A 258 -12.43 -13.93 0.75
N ASP A 259 -11.14 -14.03 0.34
CA ASP A 259 -10.74 -14.51 -0.98
C ASP A 259 -11.31 -13.67 -2.14
N ILE A 260 -10.87 -12.40 -2.20
CA ILE A 260 -11.14 -11.51 -3.33
C ILE A 260 -9.89 -11.44 -4.20
N THR A 261 -10.01 -11.81 -5.46
CA THR A 261 -8.92 -11.76 -6.44
C THR A 261 -9.24 -10.81 -7.58
N ILE A 262 -8.35 -9.84 -7.83
CA ILE A 262 -8.40 -8.96 -9.00
C ILE A 262 -7.13 -9.16 -9.81
N SER A 263 -7.31 -9.48 -11.09
CA SER A 263 -6.19 -9.79 -12.00
C SER A 263 -6.49 -9.30 -13.42
N GLY A 264 -5.60 -9.58 -14.34
CA GLY A 264 -5.73 -9.14 -15.74
C GLY A 264 -5.27 -7.68 -15.94
N ASN A 265 -4.35 -7.46 -16.88
CA ASN A 265 -3.73 -6.14 -17.06
C ASN A 265 -4.71 -5.04 -17.52
N ASP A 266 -5.74 -5.42 -18.25
CA ASP A 266 -6.73 -4.49 -18.83
C ASP A 266 -7.98 -4.35 -17.96
N THR A 267 -8.05 -5.07 -16.84
CA THR A 267 -9.15 -5.03 -15.89
C THR A 267 -9.23 -3.64 -15.24
N LYS A 268 -10.43 -3.08 -15.18
CA LYS A 268 -10.69 -1.81 -14.48
C LYS A 268 -11.75 -2.02 -13.42
N VAL A 269 -11.41 -1.73 -12.18
CA VAL A 269 -12.33 -1.88 -11.04
C VAL A 269 -12.47 -0.56 -10.31
N THR A 270 -13.70 -0.09 -10.17
CA THR A 270 -14.07 1.01 -9.26
C THR A 270 -15.02 0.44 -8.21
N ALA A 271 -14.54 0.39 -6.97
CA ALA A 271 -15.31 -0.14 -5.86
C ALA A 271 -15.54 0.95 -4.81
N THR A 272 -16.79 1.23 -4.50
CA THR A 272 -17.18 2.27 -3.54
C THR A 272 -18.02 1.67 -2.42
N GLY A 273 -17.50 1.67 -1.22
CA GLY A 273 -18.25 1.36 0.00
C GLY A 273 -19.17 2.50 0.40
N LYS A 274 -20.16 2.20 1.18
CA LYS A 274 -21.09 3.20 1.76
C LYS A 274 -21.13 3.05 3.29
N ASP A 275 -21.31 4.13 4.00
CA ASP A 275 -21.64 4.18 5.45
C ASP A 275 -20.89 3.16 6.33
N GLY A 276 -19.58 3.14 6.31
CA GLY A 276 -18.76 2.21 7.06
C GLY A 276 -18.31 1.01 6.25
N GLY A 277 -18.88 0.73 5.07
CA GLY A 277 -18.38 -0.32 4.19
C GLY A 277 -17.02 0.04 3.58
N ALA A 278 -16.14 -0.93 3.40
CA ALA A 278 -14.90 -0.76 2.66
C ALA A 278 -15.18 -0.61 1.15
N GLY A 279 -14.26 0.00 0.41
CA GLY A 279 -14.31 -0.05 -1.06
C GLY A 279 -14.23 -1.51 -1.53
N ILE A 280 -13.19 -2.23 -1.12
CA ILE A 280 -13.03 -3.67 -1.32
C ILE A 280 -12.76 -4.30 0.05
N GLY A 281 -13.62 -5.22 0.48
CA GLY A 281 -13.46 -5.92 1.76
C GLY A 281 -14.72 -5.98 2.59
N GLY A 282 -14.63 -5.67 3.88
CA GLY A 282 -15.75 -5.78 4.81
C GLY A 282 -16.83 -4.72 4.65
N GLY A 283 -18.08 -5.07 4.86
CA GLY A 283 -19.14 -4.11 5.13
C GLY A 283 -18.97 -3.46 6.50
N TYR A 284 -19.89 -2.61 6.93
CA TYR A 284 -19.87 -2.00 8.26
C TYR A 284 -19.46 -2.99 9.36
N SER A 285 -18.40 -2.71 10.11
CA SER A 285 -17.79 -3.60 11.13
C SER A 285 -17.24 -4.93 10.59
N GLY A 286 -17.32 -5.20 9.29
CA GLY A 286 -16.85 -6.45 8.68
C GLY A 286 -15.34 -6.49 8.52
N THR A 287 -14.75 -7.64 8.72
CA THR A 287 -13.32 -7.89 8.48
C THR A 287 -13.05 -8.20 7.02
N ALA A 288 -11.80 -8.03 6.58
CA ALA A 288 -11.35 -8.44 5.26
C ALA A 288 -10.11 -9.33 5.38
N THR A 289 -10.13 -10.46 4.66
CA THR A 289 -9.00 -11.38 4.60
C THR A 289 -8.76 -11.87 3.18
N ASP A 290 -7.52 -12.25 2.89
CA ASP A 290 -7.13 -12.89 1.62
C ASP A 290 -7.55 -12.09 0.36
N ILE A 291 -7.18 -10.77 0.31
CA ILE A 291 -7.38 -9.94 -0.88
C ILE A 291 -6.11 -9.95 -1.72
N THR A 292 -6.23 -10.36 -2.98
CA THR A 292 -5.11 -10.40 -3.93
C THR A 292 -5.39 -9.51 -5.14
N ILE A 293 -4.51 -8.56 -5.41
CA ILE A 293 -4.55 -7.70 -6.60
C ILE A 293 -3.24 -7.90 -7.37
N SER A 294 -3.32 -8.53 -8.53
CA SER A 294 -2.15 -8.89 -9.33
C SER A 294 -2.16 -8.31 -10.75
N GLY A 295 -3.12 -7.45 -11.06
CA GLY A 295 -3.25 -6.78 -12.36
C GLY A 295 -4.32 -5.71 -12.36
N GLY A 296 -4.37 -4.95 -13.44
CA GLY A 296 -5.41 -3.97 -13.72
C GLY A 296 -5.28 -2.63 -13.00
N THR A 297 -6.29 -1.80 -13.21
CA THR A 297 -6.44 -0.50 -12.54
C THR A 297 -7.58 -0.58 -11.54
N VAL A 298 -7.24 -0.47 -10.26
CA VAL A 298 -8.19 -0.61 -9.15
C VAL A 298 -8.31 0.71 -8.41
N LYS A 299 -9.51 1.24 -8.33
CA LYS A 299 -9.87 2.38 -7.48
C LYS A 299 -10.84 1.92 -6.40
N ALA A 300 -10.40 1.90 -5.16
CA ALA A 300 -11.18 1.49 -4.02
C ALA A 300 -11.40 2.68 -3.07
N THR A 301 -12.65 3.01 -2.79
CA THR A 301 -13.01 4.12 -1.89
C THR A 301 -13.90 3.60 -0.78
N GLY A 302 -13.45 3.74 0.45
CA GLY A 302 -14.25 3.41 1.63
C GLY A 302 -15.41 4.38 1.82
N GLY A 303 -16.54 3.90 2.31
CA GLY A 303 -17.60 4.72 2.86
C GLY A 303 -17.15 5.43 4.14
N SER A 304 -17.98 6.24 4.73
CA SER A 304 -17.66 6.89 6.01
C SER A 304 -17.19 5.84 7.03
N HIS A 305 -15.99 5.98 7.56
CA HIS A 305 -15.31 5.07 8.49
C HIS A 305 -14.71 3.78 7.85
N GLY A 306 -15.08 3.38 6.63
CA GLY A 306 -14.54 2.20 5.96
C GLY A 306 -13.14 2.42 5.39
N ALA A 307 -12.34 1.36 5.30
CA ALA A 307 -11.07 1.38 4.58
C ALA A 307 -11.28 1.47 3.06
N GLY A 308 -10.29 1.98 2.31
CA GLY A 308 -10.30 1.84 0.85
C GLY A 308 -10.27 0.38 0.45
N ILE A 309 -9.26 -0.36 0.91
CA ILE A 309 -9.15 -1.83 0.80
C ILE A 309 -8.94 -2.38 2.19
N GLY A 310 -9.86 -3.23 2.67
CA GLY A 310 -9.71 -3.84 3.98
C GLY A 310 -10.97 -3.84 4.82
N GLY A 311 -10.85 -3.47 6.09
CA GLY A 311 -11.94 -3.55 7.05
C GLY A 311 -13.01 -2.47 6.91
N GLY A 312 -14.24 -2.81 7.23
CA GLY A 312 -15.31 -1.84 7.39
C GLY A 312 -15.19 -1.08 8.70
N GLY A 313 -15.64 0.16 8.70
CA GLY A 313 -15.67 1.01 9.88
C GLY A 313 -16.91 0.81 10.74
N ASN A 314 -16.88 1.43 11.89
CA ASN A 314 -17.97 1.38 12.87
C ASN A 314 -18.24 2.78 13.42
N SER A 315 -19.52 3.16 13.52
CA SER A 315 -19.92 4.44 14.06
C SER A 315 -20.60 4.37 15.43
N TYR A 316 -20.81 3.18 16.03
CA TYR A 316 -21.70 3.13 17.19
C TYR A 316 -21.24 2.39 18.44
N GLN A 317 -20.87 1.13 18.45
CA GLN A 317 -20.56 0.43 19.74
C GLN A 317 -19.70 -0.86 19.63
N SER A 318 -19.37 -1.33 18.45
CA SER A 318 -18.57 -2.54 18.26
C SER A 318 -17.17 -2.22 17.74
N ALA A 319 -16.30 -3.20 17.66
CA ALA A 319 -15.02 -3.04 17.01
C ALA A 319 -15.22 -2.84 15.51
N ALA A 320 -14.40 -2.01 14.89
CA ALA A 320 -14.32 -1.90 13.44
C ALA A 320 -13.64 -3.14 12.84
N GLY A 321 -13.88 -3.40 11.57
CA GLY A 321 -13.27 -4.49 10.83
C GLY A 321 -11.77 -4.31 10.68
N SER A 322 -11.04 -5.39 10.89
CA SER A 322 -9.61 -5.47 10.63
C SER A 322 -9.35 -5.99 9.21
N ALA A 323 -8.13 -5.76 8.71
CA ALA A 323 -7.65 -6.29 7.45
C ALA A 323 -6.48 -7.24 7.65
N SER A 324 -6.45 -8.33 6.92
CA SER A 324 -5.31 -9.24 6.96
C SER A 324 -5.07 -9.92 5.61
N LYS A 325 -3.80 -10.30 5.35
CA LYS A 325 -3.40 -11.01 4.14
C LYS A 325 -3.83 -10.30 2.85
N ILE A 326 -3.45 -9.03 2.72
CA ILE A 326 -3.63 -8.28 1.48
C ILE A 326 -2.35 -8.38 0.67
N THR A 327 -2.45 -8.85 -0.56
CA THR A 327 -1.31 -8.99 -1.49
C THR A 327 -1.52 -8.12 -2.72
N ILE A 328 -0.56 -7.25 -3.02
CA ILE A 328 -0.54 -6.45 -4.24
C ILE A 328 0.76 -6.77 -5.00
N SER A 329 0.63 -7.17 -6.25
CA SER A 329 1.75 -7.60 -7.08
C SER A 329 1.52 -7.25 -8.55
N GLY A 330 2.51 -7.56 -9.40
CA GLY A 330 2.44 -7.34 -10.85
C GLY A 330 2.82 -5.91 -11.26
N ASP A 331 3.75 -5.79 -12.19
CA ASP A 331 4.34 -4.49 -12.59
C ASP A 331 3.33 -3.52 -13.24
N LYS A 332 2.27 -4.06 -13.84
CA LYS A 332 1.21 -3.26 -14.48
C LYS A 332 0.01 -2.98 -13.57
N THR A 333 0.09 -3.39 -12.33
CA THR A 333 -0.97 -3.15 -11.35
C THR A 333 -0.96 -1.69 -10.89
N HIS A 334 -2.13 -1.05 -10.92
CA HIS A 334 -2.33 0.30 -10.44
C HIS A 334 -3.44 0.31 -9.40
N VAL A 335 -3.09 0.57 -8.15
CA VAL A 335 -4.04 0.61 -7.04
C VAL A 335 -4.12 2.01 -6.46
N THR A 336 -5.33 2.57 -6.40
CA THR A 336 -5.64 3.77 -5.63
C THR A 336 -6.66 3.41 -4.58
N ALA A 337 -6.24 3.41 -3.32
CA ALA A 337 -7.07 3.07 -2.18
C ALA A 337 -7.23 4.28 -1.26
N THR A 338 -8.46 4.73 -1.07
CA THR A 338 -8.78 5.89 -0.24
C THR A 338 -9.76 5.48 0.86
N GLY A 339 -9.36 5.67 2.10
CA GLY A 339 -10.24 5.46 3.26
C GLY A 339 -11.32 6.54 3.38
N GLY A 340 -12.45 6.18 3.92
CA GLY A 340 -13.45 7.11 4.44
C GLY A 340 -12.96 7.78 5.72
N PHE A 341 -13.75 8.65 6.33
CA PHE A 341 -13.34 9.39 7.54
C PHE A 341 -12.87 8.47 8.66
N GLY A 342 -11.59 8.50 8.98
CA GLY A 342 -10.94 7.61 9.94
C GLY A 342 -10.59 6.21 9.42
N GLY A 343 -10.95 5.85 8.20
CA GLY A 343 -10.56 4.60 7.57
C GLY A 343 -9.16 4.66 6.96
N ALA A 344 -8.42 3.57 7.00
CA ALA A 344 -7.12 3.46 6.34
C ALA A 344 -7.28 3.42 4.81
N GLY A 345 -6.24 3.85 4.06
CA GLY A 345 -6.20 3.61 2.62
C GLY A 345 -6.23 2.11 2.32
N ILE A 346 -5.27 1.37 2.87
CA ILE A 346 -5.21 -0.10 2.86
C ILE A 346 -5.06 -0.56 4.30
N GLY A 347 -6.05 -1.26 4.85
CA GLY A 347 -5.96 -1.76 6.22
C GLY A 347 -7.25 -1.70 7.01
N GLY A 348 -7.20 -1.19 8.24
CA GLY A 348 -8.31 -1.20 9.18
C GLY A 348 -9.36 -0.13 8.94
N GLY A 349 -10.61 -0.42 9.28
CA GLY A 349 -11.68 0.57 9.37
C GLY A 349 -11.61 1.41 10.64
N ALA A 350 -12.27 2.57 10.66
CA ALA A 350 -12.34 3.44 11.84
C ALA A 350 -13.22 2.85 12.93
N GLY A 351 -12.76 2.92 14.17
CA GLY A 351 -13.60 2.65 15.35
C GLY A 351 -14.28 3.93 15.82
N GLY A 352 -15.60 3.97 15.80
CA GLY A 352 -16.39 5.12 16.23
C GLY A 352 -17.36 4.79 17.36
N GLY A 353 -17.87 5.79 18.07
CA GLY A 353 -18.94 5.60 19.01
C GLY A 353 -18.72 6.11 20.44
N VAL A 354 -19.67 5.75 21.30
CA VAL A 354 -19.77 6.27 22.67
C VAL A 354 -19.08 5.42 23.74
N ASN A 355 -18.69 4.17 23.42
CA ASN A 355 -18.13 3.22 24.38
C ASN A 355 -16.92 2.50 23.79
N ASN A 356 -15.71 2.78 24.29
CA ASN A 356 -14.46 2.01 24.11
C ASN A 356 -14.33 1.21 22.79
N SER A 357 -14.83 1.79 21.68
CA SER A 357 -14.75 1.11 20.39
C SER A 357 -13.29 1.05 19.94
N THR A 358 -12.91 -0.06 19.34
CA THR A 358 -11.56 -0.24 18.78
C THR A 358 -11.61 -0.08 17.26
N ALA A 359 -10.64 0.63 16.72
CA ALA A 359 -10.44 0.65 15.27
C ALA A 359 -9.87 -0.70 14.78
N GLY A 360 -10.04 -0.95 13.49
CA GLY A 360 -9.51 -2.14 12.85
C GLY A 360 -7.99 -2.11 12.75
N ASN A 361 -7.37 -3.24 12.95
CA ASN A 361 -5.94 -3.45 12.72
C ASN A 361 -5.66 -3.83 11.26
N ALA A 362 -4.41 -3.69 10.87
CA ALA A 362 -3.89 -4.23 9.62
C ALA A 362 -2.78 -5.23 9.90
N SER A 363 -2.80 -6.38 9.20
CA SER A 363 -1.75 -7.39 9.36
C SER A 363 -1.47 -8.14 8.07
N ASN A 364 -0.24 -8.63 7.91
CA ASN A 364 0.16 -9.44 6.76
C ASN A 364 -0.16 -8.76 5.41
N ILE A 365 0.25 -7.50 5.24
CA ILE A 365 0.12 -6.78 3.96
C ILE A 365 1.42 -6.94 3.18
N THR A 366 1.33 -7.45 1.96
CA THR A 366 2.49 -7.64 1.07
C THR A 366 2.32 -6.85 -0.21
N ILE A 367 3.28 -6.00 -0.53
CA ILE A 367 3.37 -5.28 -1.81
C ILE A 367 4.69 -5.67 -2.48
N SER A 368 4.60 -6.33 -3.62
CA SER A 368 5.77 -6.82 -4.36
C SER A 368 5.92 -6.21 -5.76
N GLY A 369 4.97 -5.39 -6.20
CA GLY A 369 5.01 -4.75 -7.53
C GLY A 369 3.90 -3.73 -7.71
N GLY A 370 3.88 -3.11 -8.89
CA GLY A 370 2.86 -2.15 -9.30
C GLY A 370 3.03 -0.74 -8.74
N THR A 371 2.05 0.10 -9.02
CA THR A 371 1.93 1.45 -8.45
C THR A 371 0.78 1.46 -7.46
N VAL A 372 1.08 1.77 -6.21
CA VAL A 372 0.11 1.77 -5.11
C VAL A 372 0.05 3.14 -4.47
N ILE A 373 -1.13 3.74 -4.45
CA ILE A 373 -1.42 4.98 -3.73
C ILE A 373 -2.46 4.65 -2.67
N ALA A 374 -2.05 4.71 -1.42
CA ALA A 374 -2.89 4.42 -0.27
C ALA A 374 -3.03 5.68 0.60
N THR A 375 -4.24 6.20 0.71
CA THR A 375 -4.52 7.43 1.47
C THR A 375 -5.49 7.12 2.60
N GLY A 376 -5.01 7.26 3.83
CA GLY A 376 -5.86 7.31 5.02
C GLY A 376 -6.58 8.65 5.13
N ASN A 377 -7.64 8.69 5.89
CA ASN A 377 -8.41 9.90 6.11
C ASN A 377 -8.62 10.18 7.61
N GLY A 378 -8.76 11.44 7.98
CA GLY A 378 -8.81 11.84 9.39
C GLY A 378 -7.53 11.46 10.13
N SER A 379 -7.62 10.51 11.05
CA SER A 379 -6.49 10.04 11.89
C SER A 379 -6.04 8.61 11.53
N ALA A 380 -6.38 8.10 10.36
CA ALA A 380 -6.01 6.74 9.95
C ALA A 380 -4.70 6.67 9.17
N ALA A 381 -4.08 5.51 9.17
CA ALA A 381 -2.87 5.26 8.39
C ALA A 381 -3.15 5.24 6.87
N GLY A 382 -2.12 5.56 6.06
CA GLY A 382 -2.15 5.31 4.62
C GLY A 382 -2.22 3.80 4.35
N ILE A 383 -1.24 3.05 4.88
CA ILE A 383 -1.24 1.58 4.91
C ILE A 383 -1.13 1.17 6.37
N GLY A 384 -2.17 0.57 6.94
CA GLY A 384 -2.11 0.15 8.33
C GLY A 384 -3.40 0.30 9.12
N GLY A 385 -3.30 0.79 10.34
CA GLY A 385 -4.41 0.87 11.28
C GLY A 385 -5.46 1.95 10.96
N GLY A 386 -6.70 1.68 11.29
CA GLY A 386 -7.77 2.66 11.28
C GLY A 386 -7.69 3.63 12.45
N ALA A 387 -8.41 4.74 12.37
CA ALA A 387 -8.51 5.75 13.44
C ALA A 387 -9.50 5.33 14.55
N GLY A 388 -9.14 5.67 15.78
CA GLY A 388 -10.10 5.71 16.87
C GLY A 388 -10.90 7.01 16.81
N VAL A 389 -12.22 6.95 16.55
CA VAL A 389 -13.07 8.13 16.48
C VAL A 389 -14.14 8.06 17.55
N ALA A 390 -14.05 8.86 18.62
CA ALA A 390 -15.08 8.87 19.66
C ALA A 390 -15.41 10.27 20.15
N PHE A 391 -16.68 10.44 20.54
CA PHE A 391 -17.18 11.68 21.10
C PHE A 391 -17.13 11.74 22.63
N VAL A 392 -17.10 10.59 23.32
CA VAL A 392 -17.29 10.55 24.79
C VAL A 392 -16.17 9.86 25.54
N ARG A 393 -15.53 8.83 25.02
CA ARG A 393 -14.43 8.08 25.65
C ARG A 393 -13.25 7.93 24.70
N VAL A 394 -12.09 7.60 25.24
CA VAL A 394 -10.86 7.42 24.47
C VAL A 394 -10.93 6.09 23.70
N PRO A 395 -11.10 6.12 22.37
CA PRO A 395 -11.09 4.90 21.57
C PRO A 395 -9.66 4.42 21.38
N LYS A 396 -9.49 3.14 21.13
CA LYS A 396 -8.19 2.59 20.74
C LYS A 396 -8.04 2.62 19.22
N ALA A 397 -6.97 3.25 18.74
CA ALA A 397 -6.63 3.23 17.32
C ALA A 397 -6.13 1.83 16.89
N GLY A 398 -6.22 1.56 15.60
CA GLY A 398 -5.74 0.33 14.99
C GLY A 398 -4.21 0.33 14.85
N SER A 399 -3.61 -0.82 15.05
CA SER A 399 -2.19 -1.09 14.83
C SER A 399 -1.95 -1.71 13.46
N ALA A 400 -0.69 -1.63 13.01
CA ALA A 400 -0.19 -2.31 11.82
C ALA A 400 0.89 -3.31 12.20
N THR A 401 0.79 -4.53 11.67
CA THR A 401 1.78 -5.58 11.90
C THR A 401 2.06 -6.34 10.62
N ASP A 402 3.31 -6.83 10.47
CA ASP A 402 3.71 -7.70 9.36
C ASP A 402 3.42 -7.09 7.98
N ILE A 403 3.87 -5.84 7.75
CA ILE A 403 3.81 -5.19 6.45
C ILE A 403 5.12 -5.43 5.71
N THR A 404 5.05 -5.99 4.51
CA THR A 404 6.22 -6.27 3.67
C THR A 404 6.11 -5.55 2.34
N ILE A 405 7.11 -4.72 1.99
CA ILE A 405 7.25 -4.09 0.69
C ILE A 405 8.55 -4.57 0.07
N SER A 406 8.46 -5.36 -0.99
CA SER A 406 9.62 -5.91 -1.68
C SER A 406 9.80 -5.37 -3.10
N GLY A 407 8.86 -4.56 -3.59
CA GLY A 407 8.90 -3.96 -4.92
C GLY A 407 7.79 -2.95 -5.16
N GLY A 408 7.74 -2.40 -6.38
CA GLY A 408 6.74 -1.44 -6.80
C GLY A 408 7.05 0.01 -6.44
N ASN A 409 6.09 0.88 -6.80
CA ASN A 409 6.11 2.31 -6.44
C ASN A 409 4.95 2.58 -5.47
N VAL A 410 5.26 2.72 -4.19
CA VAL A 410 4.29 2.83 -3.12
C VAL A 410 4.26 4.23 -2.53
N THR A 411 3.11 4.87 -2.58
CA THR A 411 2.84 6.13 -1.89
C THR A 411 1.80 5.89 -0.82
N ALA A 412 2.20 6.02 0.44
CA ALA A 412 1.34 5.83 1.60
C ALA A 412 1.19 7.15 2.36
N ILE A 413 0.00 7.69 2.38
CA ILE A 413 -0.31 8.98 3.00
C ILE A 413 -1.26 8.76 4.16
N GLY A 414 -0.80 9.04 5.36
CA GLY A 414 -1.65 9.07 6.55
C GLY A 414 -2.64 10.23 6.50
N GLY A 415 -3.76 10.06 7.15
CA GLY A 415 -4.74 11.14 7.32
C GLY A 415 -4.13 12.31 8.08
N LYS A 416 -4.44 13.53 7.68
CA LYS A 416 -3.78 14.74 8.20
C LYS A 416 -4.19 15.13 9.63
N GLY A 417 -5.29 14.56 10.14
CA GLY A 417 -5.91 15.12 11.33
C GLY A 417 -6.69 16.42 11.00
N SER A 418 -7.07 17.18 11.98
CA SER A 418 -7.73 18.48 11.79
C SER A 418 -7.51 19.40 12.98
N ASP A 419 -7.49 20.72 12.73
CA ASP A 419 -7.64 21.70 13.76
C ASP A 419 -9.15 21.89 14.04
N SER A 420 -9.59 21.58 15.26
CA SER A 420 -10.98 21.82 15.60
C SER A 420 -11.20 23.30 15.91
N GLN A 421 -12.35 23.81 15.54
CA GLN A 421 -12.77 25.18 15.91
C GLN A 421 -12.93 25.37 17.43
N SER A 422 -12.84 24.28 18.20
CA SER A 422 -12.92 24.26 19.67
C SER A 422 -11.56 24.24 20.38
N GLY A 423 -10.45 24.36 19.63
CA GLY A 423 -9.09 24.35 20.19
C GLY A 423 -8.56 22.97 20.55
N ILE A 424 -9.23 21.90 20.12
CA ILE A 424 -8.71 20.52 20.25
C ILE A 424 -8.02 20.17 18.93
N THR A 425 -6.72 19.88 18.95
CA THR A 425 -5.98 19.40 17.79
C THR A 425 -6.24 17.91 17.61
N ILE A 426 -6.70 17.51 16.44
CA ILE A 426 -6.85 16.10 16.07
C ILE A 426 -5.59 15.66 15.31
N SER A 427 -4.91 14.68 15.83
CA SER A 427 -3.70 14.11 15.23
C SER A 427 -4.01 13.29 13.99
N GLY A 428 -3.05 13.19 13.06
CA GLY A 428 -3.13 12.38 11.85
C GLY A 428 -2.79 10.91 12.09
N GLY A 429 -2.74 10.11 11.03
CA GLY A 429 -2.27 8.73 11.06
C GLY A 429 -0.88 8.57 10.48
N ALA A 430 -0.22 7.45 10.68
CA ALA A 430 1.06 7.13 10.06
C ALA A 430 0.93 6.98 8.53
N GLY A 431 2.00 7.25 7.79
CA GLY A 431 2.04 6.90 6.36
C GLY A 431 1.91 5.38 6.20
N ILE A 432 2.84 4.63 6.80
CA ILE A 432 2.78 3.17 6.94
C ILE A 432 2.87 2.84 8.42
N GLY A 433 1.82 2.26 9.02
CA GLY A 433 1.85 1.92 10.42
C GLY A 433 0.53 2.14 11.16
N GLY A 434 0.60 2.72 12.35
CA GLY A 434 -0.56 2.88 13.22
C GLY A 434 -1.49 4.02 12.83
N GLY A 435 -2.78 3.85 13.09
CA GLY A 435 -3.73 4.96 13.15
C GLY A 435 -3.59 5.76 14.45
N THR A 436 -4.39 6.81 14.61
CA THR A 436 -4.38 7.64 15.83
C THR A 436 -5.80 7.80 16.37
N ASP A 437 -5.95 8.07 17.64
CA ASP A 437 -7.24 8.46 18.19
C ASP A 437 -7.56 9.93 17.86
N SER A 438 -8.85 10.26 17.81
CA SER A 438 -9.31 11.61 17.48
C SER A 438 -9.17 12.62 18.63
N ARG A 439 -8.45 12.26 19.71
CA ARG A 439 -8.21 13.12 20.87
C ARG A 439 -6.75 13.05 21.26
N GLU A 440 -6.22 14.11 21.85
CA GLU A 440 -4.82 14.25 22.28
C GLU A 440 -4.39 13.28 23.40
N CYS A 441 -4.86 12.04 23.44
CA CYS A 441 -4.73 11.17 24.62
C CYS A 441 -3.68 10.07 24.50
N GLY A 442 -2.88 10.03 23.41
CA GLY A 442 -1.75 9.10 23.33
C GLY A 442 -2.10 7.61 23.22
N ASN A 443 -3.24 7.25 22.60
CA ASN A 443 -3.63 5.87 22.34
C ASN A 443 -3.52 5.51 20.85
N GLY A 444 -2.47 5.95 20.21
CA GLY A 444 -2.17 5.59 18.83
C GLY A 444 -1.94 4.09 18.64
N GLY A 445 -2.07 3.64 17.42
CA GLY A 445 -1.71 2.29 17.00
C GLY A 445 -0.21 2.17 16.78
N VAL A 446 0.33 1.01 17.10
CA VAL A 446 1.75 0.68 16.90
C VAL A 446 1.98 0.25 15.45
N GLY A 447 3.12 0.64 14.85
CA GLY A 447 3.66 0.03 13.63
C GLY A 447 4.71 -1.01 13.99
N SER A 448 4.48 -2.28 13.68
CA SER A 448 5.42 -3.36 14.04
C SER A 448 5.70 -4.31 12.89
N ASN A 449 6.90 -4.89 12.86
CA ASN A 449 7.35 -5.83 11.83
C ASN A 449 7.13 -5.29 10.40
N ILE A 450 7.53 -4.04 10.15
CA ILE A 450 7.45 -3.43 8.83
C ILE A 450 8.77 -3.68 8.10
N THR A 451 8.74 -4.42 7.01
CA THR A 451 9.93 -4.78 6.22
C THR A 451 9.88 -4.15 4.85
N ILE A 452 10.91 -3.39 4.50
CA ILE A 452 11.10 -2.84 3.14
C ILE A 452 12.41 -3.41 2.59
N SER A 453 12.29 -4.23 1.57
CA SER A 453 13.45 -4.89 0.92
C SER A 453 13.67 -4.45 -0.52
N GLY A 454 12.77 -3.65 -1.09
CA GLY A 454 12.87 -3.16 -2.46
C GLY A 454 11.79 -2.15 -2.82
N GLY A 455 11.80 -1.69 -4.06
CA GLY A 455 10.86 -0.72 -4.60
C GLY A 455 11.19 0.74 -4.25
N THR A 456 10.27 1.63 -4.61
CA THR A 456 10.29 3.05 -4.23
C THR A 456 9.13 3.31 -3.29
N VAL A 457 9.42 3.72 -2.07
CA VAL A 457 8.42 3.93 -1.02
C VAL A 457 8.44 5.40 -0.58
N ASN A 458 7.30 6.05 -0.69
CA ASN A 458 7.06 7.38 -0.15
C ASN A 458 5.99 7.31 0.93
N ALA A 459 6.38 7.47 2.19
CA ALA A 459 5.50 7.37 3.34
C ALA A 459 5.39 8.72 4.05
N VAL A 460 4.20 9.29 4.06
CA VAL A 460 3.93 10.59 4.68
C VAL A 460 2.97 10.40 5.84
N GLY A 461 3.45 10.61 7.03
CA GLY A 461 2.61 10.68 8.25
C GLY A 461 1.88 12.01 8.32
N GLY A 462 0.68 12.00 8.86
CA GLY A 462 -0.03 13.21 9.23
C GLY A 462 0.52 13.79 10.55
N ARG A 463 -0.12 14.86 11.04
CA ARG A 463 0.28 15.54 12.27
C ARG A 463 0.50 14.55 13.42
N ASN A 464 1.64 14.67 14.11
CA ASN A 464 2.03 13.87 15.29
C ASN A 464 2.18 12.36 15.04
N SER A 465 2.18 11.91 13.81
CA SER A 465 2.31 10.49 13.45
C SER A 465 3.47 10.26 12.50
N ALA A 466 4.15 9.13 12.65
CA ALA A 466 5.35 8.82 11.90
C ALA A 466 5.08 8.65 10.39
N GLY A 467 6.08 8.95 9.55
CA GLY A 467 6.07 8.53 8.15
C GLY A 467 5.96 7.01 8.06
N ILE A 468 6.85 6.29 8.74
CA ILE A 468 6.80 4.83 8.91
C ILE A 468 6.91 4.53 10.40
N GLY A 469 5.85 3.95 11.01
CA GLY A 469 5.90 3.60 12.43
C GLY A 469 4.61 3.84 13.21
N GLY A 470 4.72 4.53 14.34
CA GLY A 470 3.60 4.74 15.25
C GLY A 470 2.67 5.90 14.90
N GLY A 471 1.41 5.80 15.29
CA GLY A 471 0.50 6.94 15.43
C GLY A 471 0.83 7.79 16.66
N ASP A 472 0.13 8.91 16.87
CA ASP A 472 0.33 9.81 18.03
C ASP A 472 0.19 9.04 19.36
N GLY A 473 1.20 9.10 20.19
CA GLY A 473 1.29 8.37 21.46
C GLY A 473 1.65 6.89 21.32
N ALA A 474 2.06 6.44 20.14
CA ALA A 474 2.46 5.05 19.91
C ALA A 474 3.86 4.95 19.31
N GLY A 475 4.60 3.96 19.77
CA GLY A 475 5.91 3.62 19.24
C GLY A 475 5.87 2.73 18.01
N CYS A 476 7.04 2.28 17.62
CA CYS A 476 7.21 1.25 16.60
C CYS A 476 8.15 0.16 17.09
N SER A 477 8.09 -1.00 16.44
CA SER A 477 9.02 -2.09 16.71
C SER A 477 9.29 -2.91 15.45
N GLY A 478 10.56 -3.36 15.27
CA GLY A 478 10.91 -4.25 14.19
C GLY A 478 10.75 -3.65 12.79
N ILE A 479 10.98 -2.35 12.60
CA ILE A 479 11.07 -1.75 11.26
C ILE A 479 12.42 -2.16 10.66
N THR A 480 12.39 -2.83 9.52
CA THR A 480 13.60 -3.30 8.83
C THR A 480 13.61 -2.78 7.40
N ILE A 481 14.67 -2.05 7.03
CA ILE A 481 14.93 -1.62 5.67
C ILE A 481 16.21 -2.31 5.19
N SER A 482 16.07 -3.17 4.19
CA SER A 482 17.17 -3.95 3.63
C SER A 482 17.41 -3.67 2.14
N GLY A 483 16.66 -2.75 1.55
CA GLY A 483 16.81 -2.34 0.15
C GLY A 483 15.76 -1.32 -0.28
N GLY A 484 15.82 -0.93 -1.55
CA GLY A 484 14.90 0.03 -2.16
C GLY A 484 15.28 1.48 -1.90
N THR A 485 14.40 2.39 -2.37
CA THR A 485 14.47 3.83 -2.12
C THR A 485 13.29 4.23 -1.24
N VAL A 486 13.58 4.66 -0.03
CA VAL A 486 12.57 4.98 0.98
C VAL A 486 12.63 6.46 1.34
N THR A 487 11.53 7.16 1.20
CA THR A 487 11.34 8.51 1.74
C THR A 487 10.24 8.44 2.77
N ALA A 488 10.55 8.85 4.00
CA ALA A 488 9.60 8.87 5.10
C ALA A 488 9.61 10.24 5.77
N SER A 489 8.46 10.83 5.96
CA SER A 489 8.32 12.13 6.60
C SER A 489 7.10 12.20 7.51
N SER A 490 7.21 12.99 8.58
CA SER A 490 6.09 13.39 9.42
C SER A 490 5.72 14.86 9.17
N GLU A 491 4.45 15.18 9.27
CA GLU A 491 4.00 16.57 9.14
C GLU A 491 4.38 17.40 10.37
N ASP A 492 4.29 16.82 11.58
CA ASP A 492 4.57 17.49 12.85
C ASP A 492 4.77 16.48 13.98
N GLY A 493 5.57 16.79 14.98
CA GLY A 493 5.67 16.13 16.28
C GLY A 493 6.13 14.65 16.29
N ALA A 494 6.32 14.00 15.16
CA ALA A 494 6.67 12.57 15.08
C ALA A 494 7.89 12.31 14.20
N ALA A 495 8.51 11.15 14.38
CA ALA A 495 9.67 10.75 13.61
C ALA A 495 9.32 10.53 12.11
N GLY A 496 10.31 10.75 11.24
CA GLY A 496 10.20 10.28 9.85
C GLY A 496 10.04 8.75 9.81
N ILE A 497 10.94 8.04 10.50
CA ILE A 497 10.86 6.58 10.72
C ILE A 497 10.99 6.34 12.22
N GLY A 498 9.92 5.84 12.88
CA GLY A 498 10.01 5.60 14.31
C GLY A 498 8.73 5.86 15.08
N GLY A 499 8.86 6.57 16.19
CA GLY A 499 7.75 6.87 17.10
C GLY A 499 6.85 8.02 16.63
N GLY A 500 5.57 7.94 17.00
CA GLY A 500 4.67 9.10 17.01
C GLY A 500 5.06 10.08 18.12
N ARG A 501 4.38 11.22 18.21
CA ARG A 501 4.58 12.17 19.33
C ARG A 501 4.36 11.45 20.66
N TRP A 502 5.16 11.75 21.67
CA TRP A 502 5.19 11.14 22.99
C TRP A 502 5.65 9.67 23.02
N ALA A 503 6.17 9.15 21.92
CA ALA A 503 6.57 7.75 21.82
C ALA A 503 7.88 7.54 21.06
N GLY A 504 8.55 6.46 21.37
CA GLY A 504 9.83 6.08 20.79
C GLY A 504 9.78 4.87 19.87
N ALA A 505 10.90 4.61 19.20
CA ALA A 505 11.13 3.39 18.43
C ALA A 505 11.63 2.28 19.36
N GLY A 506 10.82 1.30 19.61
CA GLY A 506 11.14 0.14 20.44
C GLY A 506 10.34 0.06 21.73
N THR A 507 10.16 -1.14 22.18
CA THR A 507 9.72 -1.49 23.53
C THR A 507 10.81 -2.31 24.19
N ALA A 508 10.77 -2.52 25.50
CA ALA A 508 11.84 -3.15 26.27
C ALA A 508 12.39 -4.47 25.68
N ASP A 509 11.63 -5.13 24.80
CA ASP A 509 11.96 -6.44 24.24
C ASP A 509 12.11 -6.46 22.71
N SER A 510 12.08 -5.32 21.99
CA SER A 510 12.12 -5.30 20.53
C SER A 510 13.07 -4.24 19.96
N THR A 511 13.77 -4.58 18.87
CA THR A 511 14.53 -3.63 18.05
C THR A 511 13.57 -2.64 17.39
N GLY A 512 13.80 -1.33 17.52
CA GLY A 512 12.98 -0.30 16.93
C GLY A 512 13.15 -0.23 15.41
N VAL A 513 14.30 0.27 14.95
CA VAL A 513 14.60 0.48 13.52
C VAL A 513 15.92 -0.18 13.13
N THR A 514 15.93 -0.98 12.09
CA THR A 514 17.13 -1.61 11.52
C THR A 514 17.24 -1.27 10.03
N ILE A 515 18.38 -0.70 9.62
CA ILE A 515 18.70 -0.41 8.22
C ILE A 515 19.96 -1.17 7.85
N THR A 516 19.86 -2.09 6.90
CA THR A 516 20.97 -2.91 6.45
C THR A 516 21.43 -2.56 5.03
N ASN A 517 20.59 -1.92 4.24
CA ASN A 517 20.87 -1.50 2.87
C ASN A 517 19.77 -0.56 2.35
N GLY A 518 19.94 -0.03 1.13
CA GLY A 518 18.98 0.84 0.45
C GLY A 518 19.35 2.32 0.52
N THR A 519 18.53 3.15 -0.10
CA THR A 519 18.61 4.62 -0.01
C THR A 519 17.44 5.12 0.83
N VAL A 520 17.73 5.67 2.00
CA VAL A 520 16.72 6.07 2.98
C VAL A 520 16.82 7.57 3.24
N THR A 521 15.71 8.28 3.06
CA THR A 521 15.54 9.68 3.46
C THR A 521 14.46 9.75 4.52
N ALA A 522 14.81 10.22 5.71
CA ALA A 522 13.88 10.30 6.83
C ALA A 522 13.84 11.72 7.41
N ASN A 523 12.67 12.34 7.41
CA ASN A 523 12.48 13.70 7.90
C ASN A 523 11.48 13.70 9.06
N GLY A 524 11.96 14.11 10.24
CA GLY A 524 11.11 14.28 11.42
C GLY A 524 10.25 15.55 11.31
N GLY A 525 9.08 15.52 11.93
CA GLY A 525 8.27 16.69 12.20
C GLY A 525 8.86 17.54 13.33
N ALA A 526 8.31 18.71 13.61
CA ALA A 526 8.85 19.64 14.61
C ALA A 526 9.12 18.96 15.95
N GLY A 527 10.34 19.08 16.45
CA GLY A 527 10.78 18.47 17.71
C GLY A 527 10.99 16.95 17.67
N ALA A 528 10.89 16.28 16.52
CA ALA A 528 11.02 14.85 16.42
C ALA A 528 12.22 14.41 15.56
N ALA A 529 12.77 13.25 15.83
CA ALA A 529 13.91 12.72 15.09
C ALA A 529 13.57 12.39 13.62
N GLY A 530 14.59 12.46 12.75
CA GLY A 530 14.47 11.88 11.42
C GLY A 530 14.22 10.38 11.50
N ILE A 531 15.08 9.67 12.23
CA ILE A 531 14.95 8.24 12.57
C ILE A 531 15.04 8.11 14.09
N GLY A 532 13.98 7.64 14.75
CA GLY A 532 13.99 7.45 16.19
C GLY A 532 12.72 7.91 16.92
N ASP A 533 12.90 8.78 17.89
CA ASP A 533 11.81 9.20 18.78
C ASP A 533 10.99 10.36 18.20
N GLY A 534 9.71 10.36 18.55
CA GLY A 534 8.85 11.52 18.39
C GLY A 534 9.14 12.61 19.43
N TYR A 535 8.48 13.75 19.34
CA TYR A 535 8.58 14.83 20.31
C TYR A 535 8.12 14.39 21.69
N ASN A 536 8.94 14.65 22.72
CA ASN A 536 8.62 14.40 24.13
C ASN A 536 8.30 12.93 24.43
N ASN A 537 9.20 12.01 24.04
CA ASN A 537 9.05 10.60 24.36
C ASN A 537 9.06 10.41 25.90
N VAL A 538 7.93 9.96 26.43
CA VAL A 538 7.70 9.72 27.86
C VAL A 538 7.82 8.25 28.25
N SER A 539 8.22 7.37 27.31
CA SER A 539 8.42 5.95 27.57
C SER A 539 9.62 5.73 28.51
N ASP A 540 9.60 4.64 29.26
CA ASP A 540 10.72 4.24 30.14
C ASP A 540 11.92 3.70 29.35
N VAL A 541 11.82 3.59 28.02
CA VAL A 541 12.83 3.01 27.13
C VAL A 541 13.05 3.93 25.95
N GLY A 542 14.31 4.28 25.66
CA GLY A 542 14.71 5.02 24.47
C GLY A 542 14.65 4.15 23.20
N SER A 543 14.65 4.80 22.06
CA SER A 543 14.70 4.11 20.75
C SER A 543 15.92 3.22 20.62
N VAL A 544 15.75 2.09 19.93
CA VAL A 544 16.84 1.21 19.50
C VAL A 544 16.99 1.31 17.99
N ILE A 545 18.10 1.85 17.51
CA ILE A 545 18.35 2.10 16.08
C ILE A 545 19.64 1.39 15.68
N SER A 546 19.59 0.59 14.63
CA SER A 546 20.75 -0.12 14.07
C SER A 546 20.89 0.18 12.58
N ILE A 547 22.01 0.75 12.16
CA ILE A 547 22.33 1.03 10.76
C ILE A 547 23.61 0.30 10.41
N THR A 548 23.51 -0.69 9.52
CA THR A 548 24.65 -1.55 9.17
C THR A 548 25.03 -1.50 7.69
N GLY A 549 24.35 -0.67 6.90
CA GLY A 549 24.63 -0.45 5.48
C GLY A 549 23.63 0.49 4.83
N GLY A 550 23.88 0.85 3.57
CA GLY A 550 23.05 1.71 2.74
C GLY A 550 23.44 3.18 2.80
N THR A 551 22.69 3.99 2.06
CA THR A 551 22.78 5.45 2.05
C THR A 551 21.61 6.02 2.85
N VAL A 552 21.89 6.66 3.97
CA VAL A 552 20.88 7.16 4.90
C VAL A 552 21.03 8.66 5.09
N ALA A 553 19.98 9.42 4.78
CA ALA A 553 19.86 10.84 5.10
C ALA A 553 18.73 11.03 6.11
N ALA A 554 19.08 11.44 7.32
CA ALA A 554 18.11 11.61 8.39
C ALA A 554 18.16 13.03 8.92
N THR A 555 17.03 13.74 8.88
CA THR A 555 16.90 15.12 9.33
C THR A 555 15.90 15.19 10.47
N GLY A 556 16.33 15.68 11.62
CA GLY A 556 15.45 16.04 12.73
C GLY A 556 14.59 17.26 12.37
N GLY A 557 13.41 17.34 12.96
CA GLY A 557 12.54 18.50 12.83
C GLY A 557 13.09 19.74 13.51
N ALA A 558 12.38 20.86 13.38
CA ALA A 558 12.73 22.10 14.06
C ALA A 558 12.81 21.88 15.59
N GLY A 559 13.77 22.54 16.25
CA GLY A 559 14.08 22.36 17.66
C GLY A 559 15.39 21.59 17.88
N GLU A 560 15.54 20.91 18.99
CA GLU A 560 16.76 20.18 19.35
C GLU A 560 16.75 18.69 18.98
N ALA A 561 15.81 18.31 18.10
CA ALA A 561 15.66 16.92 17.68
C ALA A 561 16.85 16.42 16.86
N ALA A 562 17.27 15.18 17.11
CA ALA A 562 18.35 14.55 16.38
C ALA A 562 17.92 14.15 14.96
N GLY A 563 18.88 14.13 14.03
CA GLY A 563 18.66 13.41 12.76
C GLY A 563 18.41 11.94 13.01
N ILE A 564 19.23 11.31 13.89
CA ILE A 564 19.09 9.91 14.30
C ILE A 564 19.13 9.84 15.83
N GLY A 565 18.08 9.38 16.45
CA GLY A 565 18.01 9.19 17.89
C GLY A 565 16.82 9.86 18.56
N ASN A 566 17.09 10.76 19.50
CA ASN A 566 16.08 11.38 20.35
C ASN A 566 15.30 12.48 19.63
N GLY A 567 14.02 12.59 19.98
CA GLY A 567 13.26 13.83 19.82
C GLY A 567 13.66 14.89 20.88
N GLU A 568 13.07 16.05 20.77
CA GLU A 568 13.18 17.11 21.78
C GLU A 568 12.39 16.73 23.03
N LYS A 569 12.95 16.98 24.22
CA LYS A 569 12.37 16.70 25.55
C LYS A 569 12.17 15.23 25.89
N ASP A 570 12.94 14.34 25.31
CA ASP A 570 12.85 12.93 25.62
C ASP A 570 13.34 12.59 27.03
N ALA A 571 12.64 11.67 27.68
CA ALA A 571 13.01 11.21 29.03
C ALA A 571 14.16 10.21 29.04
N GLN A 572 14.38 9.48 27.94
CA GLN A 572 15.38 8.43 27.81
C GLN A 572 16.28 8.66 26.60
N THR A 573 17.52 8.20 26.68
CA THR A 573 18.47 8.32 25.57
C THR A 573 18.32 7.15 24.60
N ALA A 574 18.20 7.45 23.31
CA ALA A 574 18.17 6.44 22.26
C ALA A 574 19.49 5.65 22.19
N ALA A 575 19.39 4.36 21.98
CA ALA A 575 20.53 3.51 21.71
C ALA A 575 20.77 3.42 20.19
N VAL A 576 21.75 4.15 19.70
CA VAL A 576 22.10 4.18 18.27
C VAL A 576 23.34 3.34 18.04
N ASN A 577 23.25 2.34 17.16
CA ASN A 577 24.35 1.50 16.72
C ASN A 577 24.55 1.68 15.21
N ILE A 578 25.69 2.22 14.82
CA ILE A 578 26.09 2.35 13.42
C ILE A 578 27.35 1.52 13.20
N SER A 579 27.24 0.45 12.41
CA SER A 579 28.36 -0.46 12.15
C SER A 579 28.21 -1.12 10.77
N ALA A 580 29.27 -1.16 9.98
CA ALA A 580 29.29 -1.91 8.72
C ALA A 580 30.55 -2.75 8.63
N THR A 581 30.37 -4.03 8.37
CA THR A 581 31.51 -4.96 8.30
C THR A 581 31.87 -5.31 6.85
N ASN A 582 30.93 -5.29 5.91
CA ASN A 582 31.14 -5.66 4.51
C ASN A 582 30.17 -4.94 3.56
N ALA A 583 29.55 -3.86 3.97
CA ALA A 583 28.58 -3.10 3.18
C ALA A 583 29.05 -1.65 3.00
N VAL A 584 28.65 -1.01 1.92
CA VAL A 584 28.80 0.43 1.75
C VAL A 584 27.84 1.11 2.74
N LEU A 585 28.37 1.99 3.57
CA LEU A 585 27.60 2.78 4.51
C LEU A 585 27.90 4.26 4.28
N ASP A 586 26.88 5.03 3.98
CA ASP A 586 26.93 6.48 3.89
C ASP A 586 25.76 7.07 4.69
N VAL A 587 26.07 7.68 5.83
CA VAL A 587 25.05 8.24 6.72
C VAL A 587 25.26 9.75 6.82
N THR A 588 24.20 10.51 6.61
CA THR A 588 24.13 11.94 6.88
C THR A 588 23.02 12.18 7.90
N ALA A 589 23.38 12.70 9.07
CA ALA A 589 22.46 13.06 10.12
C ALA A 589 22.47 14.57 10.34
N VAL A 590 21.30 15.18 10.41
CA VAL A 590 21.09 16.62 10.54
C VAL A 590 20.16 16.91 11.70
N THR A 591 20.60 17.76 12.64
CA THR A 591 19.72 18.46 13.59
C THR A 591 19.45 19.88 13.09
N GLN A 592 18.24 20.39 13.26
CA GLN A 592 17.89 21.75 12.83
C GLN A 592 18.18 22.80 13.90
N GLY A 593 18.43 22.36 15.15
CA GLY A 593 18.69 23.25 16.28
C GLY A 593 20.06 23.03 16.92
N SER A 594 20.15 23.31 18.22
CA SER A 594 21.37 23.16 19.00
C SER A 594 21.66 21.74 19.50
N GLY A 595 20.76 20.79 19.21
CA GLY A 595 20.89 19.40 19.60
C GLY A 595 21.99 18.64 18.87
N GLU A 596 22.14 17.35 19.20
CA GLU A 596 23.09 16.44 18.53
C GLU A 596 22.48 15.90 17.24
N ALA A 597 23.24 15.84 16.15
CA ALA A 597 22.76 15.21 14.91
C ALA A 597 22.48 13.72 15.07
N ILE A 598 23.28 13.03 15.91
CA ILE A 598 23.06 11.65 16.34
C ILE A 598 23.12 11.64 17.87
N THR A 599 22.08 11.13 18.50
CA THR A 599 22.02 11.08 19.97
C THR A 599 23.15 10.22 20.54
N GLY A 600 23.84 10.76 21.57
CA GLY A 600 25.04 10.14 22.14
C GLY A 600 26.25 10.22 21.19
N GLY A 601 26.27 11.20 20.28
CA GLY A 601 27.28 11.36 19.22
C GLY A 601 28.70 11.54 19.76
N GLU A 602 28.87 12.20 20.88
CA GLU A 602 30.19 12.28 21.53
C GLU A 602 30.68 10.94 22.05
N ASP A 603 29.78 10.06 22.54
CA ASP A 603 30.07 8.70 22.97
C ASP A 603 30.13 7.68 21.80
N LEU A 604 29.50 7.98 20.67
CA LEU A 604 29.62 7.16 19.45
C LEU A 604 31.06 7.15 18.93
N THR A 605 31.85 8.12 19.34
CA THR A 605 33.16 8.42 18.76
C THR A 605 34.22 7.38 19.04
N MET A 606 34.17 6.58 20.07
CA MET A 606 35.30 5.70 20.39
C MET A 606 34.93 4.27 20.84
N ALA A 607 33.79 4.04 21.44
CA ALA A 607 33.47 2.74 22.05
C ALA A 607 32.52 1.85 21.20
N LYS A 608 31.72 2.44 20.31
CA LYS A 608 30.63 1.73 19.56
C LYS A 608 30.89 1.58 18.08
N LEU A 609 31.74 2.41 17.47
CA LEU A 609 32.21 2.24 16.08
C LEU A 609 33.47 1.36 16.09
N ASN A 610 33.27 0.06 16.14
CA ASN A 610 34.35 -0.92 16.11
C ASN A 610 35.27 -0.73 14.90
N ASN A 611 36.56 -1.07 15.06
CA ASN A 611 37.61 -1.07 14.03
C ASN A 611 37.32 -1.83 12.70
N ARG A 612 36.07 -2.24 12.48
CA ARG A 612 35.58 -2.97 11.31
C ARG A 612 34.60 -2.18 10.46
N PHE A 613 34.40 -0.92 10.77
CA PHE A 613 33.49 -0.05 10.05
C PHE A 613 34.14 0.41 8.76
N SER A 614 33.51 0.13 7.62
CA SER A 614 33.89 0.71 6.33
C SER A 614 32.76 1.63 5.84
N GLY A 615 33.01 2.93 5.84
CA GLY A 615 32.00 3.88 5.42
C GLY A 615 32.19 5.26 6.04
N VAL A 616 31.20 6.12 5.85
CA VAL A 616 31.22 7.51 6.33
C VAL A 616 29.95 7.85 7.07
N VAL A 617 30.10 8.59 8.16
CA VAL A 617 28.98 9.20 8.90
C VAL A 617 29.27 10.69 9.04
N ARG A 618 28.35 11.53 8.57
CA ARG A 618 28.47 12.99 8.61
C ARG A 618 27.42 13.57 9.56
N PHE A 619 27.82 14.54 10.35
CA PHE A 619 27.01 15.21 11.36
C PHE A 619 26.84 16.68 10.97
N PHE A 620 25.58 17.12 10.89
CA PHE A 620 25.27 18.51 10.55
C PHE A 620 24.39 19.16 11.62
N ARG A 621 24.56 20.46 11.78
CA ARG A 621 23.67 21.33 12.53
C ARG A 621 23.14 22.39 11.56
N GLY A 622 21.88 22.23 11.13
CA GLY A 622 21.40 22.96 9.98
C GLY A 622 22.23 22.66 8.72
N GLU A 623 22.82 23.69 8.14
CA GLU A 623 23.74 23.57 7.00
C GLU A 623 25.21 23.38 7.43
N ASP A 624 25.53 23.60 8.71
CA ASP A 624 26.89 23.54 9.22
C ASP A 624 27.32 22.07 9.45
N HIS A 625 28.31 21.63 8.69
CA HIS A 625 28.97 20.35 8.88
C HIS A 625 29.94 20.44 10.07
N TYR A 626 29.65 19.76 11.19
CA TYR A 626 30.50 19.91 12.35
C TYR A 626 31.32 18.66 12.70
N ASN A 627 31.01 17.50 12.10
CA ASN A 627 31.76 16.28 12.40
C ASN A 627 31.67 15.22 11.31
N THR A 628 32.64 14.35 11.19
CA THR A 628 32.66 13.20 10.32
C THR A 628 33.38 12.03 10.99
N VAL A 629 32.85 10.82 10.85
CA VAL A 629 33.50 9.57 11.25
C VAL A 629 33.76 8.72 10.02
N HIS A 630 35.01 8.31 9.84
CA HIS A 630 35.46 7.46 8.76
C HIS A 630 35.99 6.12 9.28
N ASN A 631 35.55 5.04 8.70
CA ASN A 631 36.06 3.71 9.01
C ASN A 631 36.22 3.44 10.52
N GLY A 632 35.25 3.93 11.30
CA GLY A 632 35.25 3.81 12.76
C GLY A 632 36.18 4.76 13.50
N LYS A 633 36.77 5.72 12.83
CA LYS A 633 37.63 6.73 13.46
C LYS A 633 37.03 8.11 13.38
N TYR A 634 37.10 8.86 14.44
CA TYR A 634 36.61 10.22 14.58
C TYR A 634 37.50 11.20 13.79
N VAL A 635 36.90 12.04 13.00
CA VAL A 635 37.53 13.13 12.29
C VAL A 635 36.84 14.41 12.71
N GLY A 636 37.38 15.03 13.78
CA GLY A 636 36.90 16.36 14.18
C GLY A 636 37.07 17.36 13.06
N MET A 637 36.08 18.14 12.76
CA MET A 637 36.16 19.31 11.94
C MET A 637 35.92 20.54 12.80
N ASP A 638 36.99 21.27 13.11
CA ASP A 638 36.86 22.61 13.68
C ASP A 638 36.65 23.58 12.55
N ASN A 639 35.49 24.21 12.48
CA ASN A 639 35.12 25.16 11.42
C ASN A 639 36.02 26.39 11.32
N ASN A 640 36.88 26.61 12.30
CA ASN A 640 37.72 27.80 12.39
C ASN A 640 39.22 27.58 12.21
N ASN A 641 39.73 26.36 12.22
CA ASN A 641 41.15 26.04 12.05
C ASN A 641 41.36 24.82 11.18
N ALA A 642 41.25 25.02 9.87
CA ALA A 642 41.45 23.95 8.87
C ALA A 642 42.94 23.53 8.77
N ASP A 643 43.83 24.03 9.61
CA ASP A 643 45.24 24.05 9.28
C ASP A 643 46.10 23.00 9.96
N GLU A 644 45.75 22.38 11.06
CA GLU A 644 46.64 21.41 11.67
C GLU A 644 45.92 20.33 12.51
N HIS A 645 45.43 19.29 11.87
CA HIS A 645 45.25 18.02 12.58
C HIS A 645 46.37 17.07 12.23
N ASN A 646 47.32 16.96 13.13
CA ASN A 646 48.50 16.09 13.05
C ASN A 646 48.17 14.62 13.42
N GLU A 647 46.91 14.23 13.35
CA GLU A 647 46.50 12.87 13.71
C GLU A 647 46.33 12.00 12.44
N THR A 648 47.38 11.25 12.12
CA THR A 648 47.46 10.33 10.98
C THR A 648 46.42 9.25 10.98
N ASP A 649 45.69 9.05 12.06
CA ASP A 649 44.89 7.86 12.28
C ASP A 649 43.38 8.03 11.98
N ALA A 650 42.91 9.26 11.75
CA ALA A 650 41.49 9.55 11.65
C ALA A 650 40.99 9.87 10.22
N HIS A 651 41.89 10.03 9.25
CA HIS A 651 41.54 10.37 7.89
C HIS A 651 41.73 9.22 6.89
N ILE A 652 40.95 9.20 5.80
CA ILE A 652 41.30 8.40 4.63
C ILE A 652 42.20 9.25 3.74
N TRP A 653 43.48 8.89 3.71
CA TRP A 653 44.47 9.64 2.95
C TRP A 653 44.39 9.28 1.46
N GLY A 654 44.20 10.29 0.61
CA GLY A 654 43.99 10.17 -0.84
C GLY A 654 45.13 10.82 -1.62
N SER A 655 44.84 11.98 -2.24
CA SER A 655 45.85 12.67 -3.07
C SER A 655 47.02 13.20 -2.25
N THR A 656 48.23 13.19 -2.85
CA THR A 656 49.46 13.75 -2.27
C THR A 656 49.88 14.96 -3.04
N GLU A 657 50.45 15.96 -2.35
CA GLU A 657 51.01 17.17 -2.92
C GLU A 657 52.42 17.39 -2.34
N ILE A 658 53.39 17.63 -3.20
CA ILE A 658 54.75 18.01 -2.74
C ILE A 658 54.76 19.52 -2.43
N ILE A 659 54.70 19.82 -1.14
CA ILE A 659 54.77 21.19 -0.63
C ILE A 659 56.17 21.74 -0.73
N ARG A 660 57.20 20.90 -0.49
CA ARG A 660 58.61 21.23 -0.59
C ARG A 660 59.43 20.04 -1.09
N GLN A 661 60.25 20.23 -2.10
CA GLN A 661 61.21 19.23 -2.55
C GLN A 661 62.35 19.07 -1.52
N ALA A 662 62.80 17.84 -1.30
CA ALA A 662 63.98 17.60 -0.50
C ALA A 662 65.23 18.12 -1.15
N THR A 663 66.13 18.69 -0.37
CA THR A 663 67.45 19.14 -0.79
C THR A 663 68.53 18.43 0.04
N PRO A 664 69.84 18.46 -0.31
CA PRO A 664 70.89 17.81 0.53
C PRO A 664 70.98 18.38 1.94
N THR A 665 70.37 19.54 2.22
CA THR A 665 70.43 20.21 3.53
C THR A 665 69.07 20.33 4.21
N GLU A 666 67.94 20.00 3.48
CA GLU A 666 66.60 20.12 4.07
C GLU A 666 65.71 18.99 3.57
N GLN A 667 64.94 18.42 4.47
CA GLN A 667 63.94 17.40 4.14
C GLN A 667 62.81 17.98 3.27
N GLY A 668 62.27 17.20 2.33
CA GLY A 668 61.10 17.49 1.57
C GLY A 668 59.83 17.34 2.44
N ILE A 669 58.77 17.99 2.00
CA ILE A 669 57.45 17.89 2.65
C ILE A 669 56.46 17.39 1.61
N LEU A 670 55.89 16.20 1.87
CA LEU A 670 54.80 15.60 1.15
C LEU A 670 53.53 15.76 1.99
N ARG A 671 52.53 16.43 1.45
CA ARG A 671 51.24 16.64 2.10
C ARG A 671 50.25 15.58 1.58
N HIS A 672 49.63 14.87 2.50
CA HIS A 672 48.55 13.92 2.21
C HIS A 672 47.22 14.61 2.54
N HIS A 673 46.31 14.72 1.57
CA HIS A 673 44.99 15.25 1.77
C HIS A 673 43.96 14.15 2.08
N CYS A 674 42.97 14.48 2.88
CA CYS A 674 41.84 13.55 3.11
C CYS A 674 41.06 13.36 1.81
N ALA A 675 40.78 12.10 1.47
CA ALA A 675 40.05 11.72 0.25
C ALA A 675 38.55 11.95 0.35
N VAL A 676 38.04 12.40 1.50
CA VAL A 676 36.61 12.58 1.73
C VAL A 676 36.17 13.93 1.23
N ASP A 677 35.11 13.92 0.48
CA ASP A 677 34.51 15.11 -0.06
C ASP A 677 34.11 16.08 1.07
N GLY A 678 34.58 17.31 0.99
CA GLY A 678 34.35 18.33 2.02
C GLY A 678 35.30 18.30 3.22
N CYS A 679 36.17 17.30 3.36
CA CYS A 679 37.20 17.27 4.40
C CYS A 679 38.42 18.09 3.97
N LYS A 680 38.85 19.05 4.80
CA LYS A 680 40.03 19.86 4.59
C LYS A 680 41.25 19.34 5.36
N GLY A 681 41.15 18.20 6.03
CA GLY A 681 42.21 17.60 6.80
C GLY A 681 43.42 17.21 5.93
N TYR A 682 44.60 17.45 6.43
CA TYR A 682 45.85 16.99 5.83
C TYR A 682 46.87 16.65 6.90
N TYR A 683 47.89 15.85 6.54
CA TYR A 683 49.09 15.71 7.34
C TYR A 683 50.31 15.88 6.43
N ASN A 684 51.47 16.29 7.00
CA ASN A 684 52.70 16.42 6.29
C ASN A 684 53.65 15.27 6.66
N GLU A 685 54.15 14.59 5.66
CA GLU A 685 55.22 13.61 5.75
C GLU A 685 56.54 14.24 5.32
N PHE A 686 57.58 14.08 6.12
CA PHE A 686 58.92 14.56 5.81
C PHE A 686 59.68 13.43 5.13
N PHE A 687 60.34 13.74 3.99
CA PHE A 687 61.16 12.76 3.30
C PHE A 687 62.54 13.30 3.02
N ASP A 688 63.57 12.44 3.12
CA ASP A 688 64.95 12.78 2.94
C ASP A 688 65.31 12.96 1.45
N TYR A 689 66.30 13.77 1.20
CA TYR A 689 66.89 13.91 -0.11
C TYR A 689 67.54 12.61 -0.56
N VAL A 690 67.11 12.06 -1.67
CA VAL A 690 67.74 10.94 -2.37
C VAL A 690 68.53 11.59 -3.54
N ALA A 691 69.86 11.57 -3.44
CA ALA A 691 70.68 12.02 -4.51
C ALA A 691 70.39 11.21 -5.80
N PRO A 692 70.28 11.87 -6.98
CA PRO A 692 70.17 11.09 -8.21
C PRO A 692 71.36 10.12 -8.31
N ALA A 693 71.09 8.85 -8.63
CA ALA A 693 72.16 7.90 -8.91
C ALA A 693 73.04 8.47 -10.01
N GLU A 694 74.39 8.57 -9.77
CA GLU A 694 75.34 8.95 -10.78
C GLU A 694 75.13 8.08 -12.00
N PRO A 695 75.16 8.65 -13.23
CA PRO A 695 75.04 7.86 -14.45
C PRO A 695 76.18 6.86 -14.51
N VAL A 696 75.88 5.60 -14.50
CA VAL A 696 76.85 4.49 -14.68
C VAL A 696 77.49 4.69 -16.04
N THR A 697 78.73 5.17 -16.05
CA THR A 697 79.58 5.12 -17.28
C THR A 697 79.75 3.67 -17.71
N PRO A 698 79.48 3.30 -18.97
CA PRO A 698 79.69 1.95 -19.42
C PRO A 698 81.21 1.62 -19.40
N ALA A 699 81.60 0.53 -18.82
CA ALA A 699 82.95 -0.01 -18.84
C ALA A 699 83.36 -0.28 -20.30
N PRO A 700 84.69 -0.01 -20.66
CA PRO A 700 85.18 -0.23 -22.01
C PRO A 700 85.18 -1.71 -22.35
N THR A 701 84.69 -2.00 -23.54
CA THR A 701 84.70 -3.35 -24.18
C THR A 701 86.10 -3.74 -24.47
N ALA A 702 86.54 -4.93 -24.03
CA ALA A 702 87.78 -5.63 -24.44
C ALA A 702 87.55 -6.39 -25.77
N PRO A 703 88.59 -6.53 -26.62
CA PRO A 703 88.48 -6.94 -28.02
C PRO A 703 88.27 -8.45 -28.20
N ASP A 704 87.66 -8.75 -29.33
CA ASP A 704 87.37 -10.05 -29.89
C ASP A 704 88.61 -10.94 -30.02
N THR A 705 88.45 -12.23 -29.81
CA THR A 705 89.18 -13.30 -30.46
C THR A 705 88.29 -14.45 -30.90
N PRO A 706 88.69 -15.20 -32.01
CA PRO A 706 87.73 -15.80 -32.89
C PRO A 706 87.44 -17.27 -32.71
N ASP A 707 86.44 -17.71 -33.34
CA ASP A 707 85.94 -19.03 -33.75
C ASP A 707 86.78 -20.25 -33.56
N VAL A 708 86.11 -21.33 -33.21
CA VAL A 708 86.12 -22.63 -33.93
C VAL A 708 84.97 -23.58 -33.43
N PRO A 709 84.51 -24.48 -34.33
CA PRO A 709 83.16 -25.10 -34.26
C PRO A 709 83.12 -26.52 -33.72
N GLY A 710 81.97 -27.03 -33.41
CA GLY A 710 81.81 -28.49 -33.21
C GLY A 710 80.51 -28.92 -32.56
N THR A 711 79.61 -29.42 -33.38
CA THR A 711 78.43 -30.25 -33.20
C THR A 711 78.66 -31.55 -32.36
N PRO A 712 77.70 -32.42 -32.13
CA PRO A 712 76.23 -32.29 -31.90
C PRO A 712 75.66 -33.19 -30.75
N ASP A 713 74.40 -33.07 -30.53
CA ASP A 713 73.44 -34.18 -30.37
C ASP A 713 73.11 -34.74 -29.00
N VAL A 714 71.80 -35.00 -28.95
CA VAL A 714 70.94 -35.97 -28.21
C VAL A 714 70.07 -35.45 -27.14
N THR A 715 68.77 -35.35 -27.55
CA THR A 715 67.56 -35.49 -26.79
C THR A 715 67.51 -36.73 -25.87
N PRO A 716 66.53 -37.04 -24.98
CA PRO A 716 65.13 -36.61 -24.94
C PRO A 716 64.47 -36.45 -23.51
N ASP A 717 63.22 -36.09 -23.57
CA ASP A 717 62.09 -36.48 -22.75
C ASP A 717 61.59 -35.57 -21.62
N ALA A 718 60.41 -35.14 -21.95
CA ALA A 718 59.29 -34.55 -21.27
C ALA A 718 58.82 -35.28 -19.98
N PRO A 719 57.66 -34.84 -19.26
CA PRO A 719 56.64 -33.86 -19.61
C PRO A 719 56.07 -33.00 -18.48
N ALA A 720 55.34 -31.99 -18.92
CA ALA A 720 54.08 -31.41 -18.40
C ALA A 720 53.99 -30.74 -17.00
N GLN A 721 53.52 -29.60 -16.91
CA GLN A 721 52.14 -29.18 -16.95
C GLN A 721 51.95 -27.65 -16.95
N THR A 722 51.04 -27.26 -17.78
CA THR A 722 50.41 -26.06 -18.16
C THR A 722 49.78 -25.23 -17.07
N THR A 723 49.91 -23.90 -17.18
CA THR A 723 48.85 -22.93 -16.86
C THR A 723 48.83 -21.83 -17.91
N PRO A 724 47.68 -21.41 -18.43
CA PRO A 724 47.61 -20.46 -19.51
C PRO A 724 47.50 -19.02 -19.03
N ALA A 725 48.21 -18.17 -19.74
CA ALA A 725 48.17 -16.74 -19.64
C ALA A 725 46.90 -16.13 -20.31
N GLN A 726 46.40 -15.15 -19.70
CA GLN A 726 45.31 -14.29 -20.17
C GLN A 726 45.83 -13.34 -21.24
N SER A 727 45.20 -13.37 -22.42
CA SER A 727 45.40 -12.39 -23.48
C SER A 727 44.17 -11.47 -23.55
N THR A 728 44.39 -10.17 -23.45
CA THR A 728 43.49 -9.08 -23.87
C THR A 728 43.45 -8.98 -25.39
N PRO A 729 42.33 -8.66 -26.01
CA PRO A 729 42.32 -8.03 -27.32
C PRO A 729 41.89 -6.56 -27.27
N ALA A 730 42.57 -5.84 -28.18
CA ALA A 730 42.47 -4.42 -28.42
C ALA A 730 41.15 -4.01 -29.10
N GLN A 731 40.93 -2.73 -28.93
CA GLN A 731 39.94 -1.88 -29.60
C GLN A 731 39.99 -1.93 -31.12
N ASP A 732 38.83 -1.90 -31.75
CA ASP A 732 38.62 -1.30 -33.04
C ASP A 732 37.32 -0.48 -33.07
N THR A 733 37.48 0.82 -33.29
CA THR A 733 36.48 1.76 -33.71
C THR A 733 36.31 1.76 -35.20
N PRO A 734 35.14 2.03 -35.77
CA PRO A 734 35.09 2.92 -36.92
C PRO A 734 34.12 4.12 -36.75
N ALA A 735 34.52 5.16 -37.48
CA ALA A 735 34.07 6.52 -37.46
C ALA A 735 32.74 6.77 -38.19
N ALA A 736 32.07 7.82 -37.68
CA ALA A 736 31.33 8.91 -38.32
C ALA A 736 30.50 8.73 -39.60
N ALA A 737 29.26 9.16 -39.54
CA ALA A 737 28.68 10.05 -40.55
C ALA A 737 27.63 10.97 -39.92
N ALA A 738 27.92 12.26 -40.07
CA ALA A 738 27.08 13.39 -39.72
C ALA A 738 26.04 13.64 -40.82
N VAL A 739 24.83 14.06 -40.43
CA VAL A 739 23.97 14.90 -41.29
C VAL A 739 23.21 15.87 -40.39
N THR A 740 23.55 17.16 -40.53
CA THR A 740 22.66 18.27 -40.22
C THR A 740 21.91 18.63 -41.52
N PRO A 741 20.74 19.23 -41.49
CA PRO A 741 20.57 20.67 -41.55
C PRO A 741 19.36 21.15 -40.70
N ASP A 742 19.12 22.36 -40.40
CA ASP A 742 19.52 23.72 -40.67
C ASP A 742 18.57 24.63 -39.90
N ALA A 743 19.02 25.78 -39.61
CA ALA A 743 18.44 26.80 -38.76
C ALA A 743 17.20 27.49 -39.35
N THR A 744 16.37 28.07 -38.49
CA THR A 744 15.95 29.46 -38.66
C THR A 744 15.55 30.12 -37.35
N THR A 745 16.21 31.18 -37.11
CA THR A 745 16.13 32.31 -36.20
C THR A 745 14.74 32.93 -36.05
N ALA A 746 14.41 33.35 -34.82
CA ALA A 746 13.96 34.73 -34.57
C ALA A 746 14.02 35.06 -33.08
N GLN A 747 14.90 35.96 -32.77
CA GLN A 747 15.02 36.77 -31.56
C GLN A 747 13.91 37.84 -31.56
N THR A 748 13.29 38.12 -30.45
CA THR A 748 12.96 39.49 -30.03
C THR A 748 12.82 39.56 -28.50
N THR A 749 13.61 40.45 -27.98
CA THR A 749 13.61 41.09 -26.67
C THR A 749 12.38 41.97 -26.46
N ALA A 750 11.83 41.98 -25.24
CA ALA A 750 11.43 43.26 -24.60
C ALA A 750 10.94 43.02 -23.15
N THR A 751 11.52 43.80 -22.34
CA THR A 751 11.33 44.27 -20.98
C THR A 751 9.90 44.62 -20.51
N ALA A 752 9.77 44.46 -19.19
CA ALA A 752 9.15 45.34 -18.19
C ALA A 752 7.67 45.20 -17.83
N SER A 753 7.51 44.92 -16.53
CA SER A 753 6.53 45.47 -15.54
C SER A 753 5.05 45.48 -15.86
N GLY A 754 4.32 44.92 -14.93
CA GLY A 754 2.87 45.16 -14.79
C GLY A 754 2.24 44.25 -13.76
N GLU A 755 2.08 44.72 -12.53
CA GLU A 755 1.14 44.16 -11.56
C GLU A 755 -0.25 44.04 -12.19
N GLN A 756 -0.83 42.85 -12.18
CA GLN A 756 -2.23 42.70 -12.35
C GLN A 756 -2.79 41.80 -11.25
N LYS A 757 -3.55 42.43 -10.41
CA LYS A 757 -4.47 41.92 -9.42
C LYS A 757 -5.52 41.04 -10.13
N ILE A 758 -5.45 39.73 -9.92
CA ILE A 758 -6.46 38.80 -10.42
C ILE A 758 -7.48 38.63 -9.32
N THR A 759 -8.66 39.21 -9.52
CA THR A 759 -9.88 38.89 -8.78
C THR A 759 -10.37 37.52 -9.20
N ALA A 760 -10.35 36.58 -8.27
CA ALA A 760 -10.92 35.27 -8.44
C ALA A 760 -12.46 35.36 -8.38
N ASN A 761 -13.13 35.00 -9.46
CA ASN A 761 -14.52 34.59 -9.45
C ASN A 761 -14.62 33.32 -10.30
N ALA A 762 -14.52 32.17 -9.64
CA ALA A 762 -15.03 30.92 -10.16
C ALA A 762 -15.80 30.26 -9.04
N ALA A 763 -17.13 30.22 -9.20
CA ALA A 763 -18.04 29.59 -8.27
C ALA A 763 -17.80 28.09 -8.25
N LEU A 764 -17.47 27.56 -7.08
CA LEU A 764 -17.50 26.13 -6.77
C LEU A 764 -18.97 25.66 -6.61
N PRO A 765 -19.33 24.46 -7.03
CA PRO A 765 -20.68 23.96 -6.80
C PRO A 765 -20.89 23.74 -5.29
N LYS A 766 -21.94 24.29 -4.78
CA LYS A 766 -22.41 24.11 -3.40
C LYS A 766 -22.94 22.68 -3.23
N THR A 767 -22.14 21.79 -2.69
CA THR A 767 -22.62 20.60 -1.98
C THR A 767 -22.13 20.68 -0.54
N GLY A 768 -22.70 21.60 0.19
CA GLY A 768 -22.52 21.75 1.63
C GLY A 768 -23.83 21.42 2.30
N ALA A 769 -24.04 20.17 2.67
CA ALA A 769 -25.04 19.87 3.67
C ALA A 769 -24.66 20.57 4.97
N ASN A 770 -25.60 21.26 5.55
CA ASN A 770 -25.46 22.11 6.72
C ASN A 770 -25.18 21.24 7.95
N TRP A 771 -23.94 20.85 8.17
CA TRP A 771 -23.54 20.00 9.30
C TRP A 771 -23.78 20.65 10.67
N LEU A 772 -23.91 21.97 10.72
CA LEU A 772 -24.35 22.68 11.92
C LEU A 772 -25.78 22.31 12.34
N ALA A 773 -26.66 21.93 11.41
CA ALA A 773 -27.98 21.42 11.74
C ALA A 773 -27.93 20.00 12.33
N VAL A 774 -26.96 19.19 11.89
CA VAL A 774 -26.76 17.82 12.39
C VAL A 774 -26.17 17.84 13.80
N VAL A 775 -25.24 18.74 14.11
CA VAL A 775 -24.68 18.87 15.45
C VAL A 775 -25.74 19.46 16.42
N GLY A 776 -26.56 20.38 15.99
CA GLY A 776 -27.65 20.93 16.78
C GLY A 776 -28.71 19.87 17.12
N SER A 777 -29.06 18.99 16.20
CA SER A 777 -30.03 17.91 16.45
C SER A 777 -29.48 16.79 17.32
N ALA A 778 -28.17 16.47 17.22
CA ALA A 778 -27.53 15.50 18.10
C ALA A 778 -27.45 15.99 19.56
N ILE A 779 -27.18 17.28 19.79
CA ILE A 779 -27.13 17.86 21.13
C ILE A 779 -28.55 17.91 21.72
N SER A 780 -29.59 18.23 20.94
CA SER A 780 -30.98 18.21 21.39
C SER A 780 -31.47 16.81 21.73
N GLY A 781 -31.05 15.77 20.99
CA GLY A 781 -31.32 14.35 21.24
C GLY A 781 -30.72 13.86 22.56
N ILE A 782 -29.50 14.30 22.88
CA ILE A 782 -28.78 13.90 24.09
C ILE A 782 -29.44 14.53 25.33
N PHE A 783 -29.92 15.78 25.25
CA PHE A 783 -30.67 16.44 26.34
C PHE A 783 -32.03 15.77 26.59
N LEU A 784 -32.74 15.33 25.56
CA LEU A 784 -34.00 14.59 25.70
C LEU A 784 -33.80 13.19 26.30
N LEU A 785 -32.73 12.50 25.96
CA LEU A 785 -32.38 11.20 26.55
C LEU A 785 -31.94 11.33 28.01
N ALA A 786 -31.17 12.36 28.36
CA ALA A 786 -30.79 12.61 29.75
C ALA A 786 -32.02 13.03 30.62
N ALA A 787 -32.95 13.79 30.07
CA ALA A 787 -34.20 14.13 30.73
C ALA A 787 -35.13 12.91 30.91
N GLY A 788 -35.21 12.03 29.93
CA GLY A 788 -35.91 10.74 29.99
C GLY A 788 -35.38 9.81 31.07
N PHE A 789 -34.07 9.69 31.22
CA PHE A 789 -33.44 8.87 32.26
C PHE A 789 -33.63 9.41 33.67
N VAL A 790 -33.68 10.74 33.84
CA VAL A 790 -33.93 11.37 35.15
C VAL A 790 -35.41 11.21 35.56
N LEU A 791 -36.33 11.23 34.60
CA LEU A 791 -37.75 11.00 34.84
C LEU A 791 -38.08 9.54 35.17
N ASP A 792 -37.46 8.58 34.49
CA ASP A 792 -37.61 7.15 34.78
C ASP A 792 -37.04 6.76 36.17
N ARG A 793 -35.93 7.36 36.59
CA ARG A 793 -35.39 7.18 37.94
C ARG A 793 -36.24 7.79 39.06
N LYS A 794 -36.99 8.88 38.76
CA LYS A 794 -37.91 9.48 39.73
C LYS A 794 -39.21 8.67 39.88
N SER A 795 -39.70 8.07 38.79
CA SER A 795 -40.88 7.19 38.78
C SER A 795 -40.65 5.89 39.54
N ARG A 796 -39.44 5.32 39.53
CA ARG A 796 -39.10 4.08 40.27
C ARG A 796 -38.77 4.28 41.77
N ARG A 797 -38.79 5.52 42.28
CA ARG A 797 -38.64 5.80 43.71
C ARG A 797 -39.95 6.16 44.41
N GLN A 798 -41.07 6.08 43.67
CA GLN A 798 -42.41 6.32 44.22
C GLN A 798 -43.39 5.12 44.11
N ASN A 799 -42.85 3.92 43.78
CA ASN A 799 -43.61 2.67 43.94
C ASN A 799 -42.84 1.73 44.86
#